data_110a317b802525812b47afe0aa91ef75
#
_entry.id   110a317b802525812b47afe0aa91ef75
#
_cell.length_a   1.000
_cell.length_b   1.000
_cell.length_c   1.000
_cell.angle_alpha   90.00
_cell.angle_beta   90.00
_cell.angle_gamma   90.00
#
_symmetry.space_group_name_H-M   'P 1'
#
loop_
_entity.id
_entity.type
_entity.pdbx_description
1 polymer ?
#
loop_
_entity_poly.entity_id
_entity_poly.type
_entity_poly.pdbx_seq_one_letter_code
_entity_poly.pdbx_strand_id
1 'polypeptide(L)'
;LTENQEDIENLENDSIENTDLPSGTSPLLGNLRDDFGGLFYNLDDTLQINSILNDEKIKQLIPSSIKFLWAVKPRTNELDQNDEVLELFVIKTSRGGRAPLTGEVITDARQDLDQSARPSISMQMNSNGAKSWRRLTSTNIGRRIAIVLDNLVYSAPFVQNEIPNGNSQITGEFTIEEAQDLANILKAGTLPAPTTIVEDVVIGPTLGKVAQTQGFNSIVSGLIIVLLFMIFYYSGGGLVANLALFFNIFFILGILAQLSASLTLPGIAGIVLTIGMSIDANVLIFERIKEELRNGANLKQAISNGYDKAFTSIIDANFTTLLVGVILYNLGQGPVKGFAVTLIIGIICSFFSAVFITRVVVERFSRKGDKSLLRFSFPFSKNFLSSIKINFLGRRKFAYYFSFIFIGVGLVSLIIKGLTLGVDFKGGRSYVVTFSGTQNPTNIETGLQQSFNNDGVEVKTFGADNILKITTSYLIDDDSDDADVKVKDQLISGLNNITNLNFSEDDTMVDDNTYTISSSSKVGATIADDIKNSSFYSGVLALIAIFIYILIRFRKWQFSTGAVIALFHDTLFVISAFSIANILGYSYEIDQVFIAALLTIIGYSINDTVVVFDRIRENLGIKAGSEIIPVVNESINKTISRTLITSLTTFVVVLVLFLFGGPSLSGFSFALLVGIIVGTYSSIFVATPVFVDFYKK
;
A
#
# COMPACT_ATOMS: atom_id res chain seq x y z
N LEU A 1 0.19 -37.82 30.27
CA LEU A 1 0.51 -37.29 31.59
C LEU A 1 -0.52 -37.77 32.60
N THR A 2 -0.58 -39.03 32.96
CA THR A 2 -1.29 -39.40 34.17
C THR A 2 -1.51 -40.90 34.18
N GLU A 3 -0.49 -41.56 33.95
CA GLU A 3 -0.32 -42.82 34.50
C GLU A 3 0.88 -42.83 35.43
N ASN A 4 1.24 -41.74 36.03
CA ASN A 4 2.30 -41.85 37.03
C ASN A 4 2.63 -40.48 37.61
N GLN A 5 1.67 -39.92 38.35
CA GLN A 5 2.06 -39.17 39.53
C GLN A 5 2.91 -40.07 40.48
N GLU A 6 2.57 -41.37 40.57
CA GLU A 6 3.38 -42.36 41.29
C GLU A 6 4.79 -42.54 40.69
N ASP A 7 5.02 -42.45 39.38
CA ASP A 7 6.32 -42.57 38.76
C ASP A 7 7.15 -41.26 38.91
N ILE A 8 6.48 -40.08 38.99
CA ILE A 8 7.15 -38.81 39.30
C ILE A 8 7.47 -38.71 40.79
N GLU A 9 6.52 -39.12 41.67
CA GLU A 9 6.79 -39.25 43.12
C GLU A 9 7.83 -40.36 43.43
N ASN A 10 7.88 -41.41 42.65
CA ASN A 10 8.92 -42.43 42.80
C ASN A 10 10.29 -41.97 42.25
N LEU A 11 10.34 -41.10 41.26
CA LEU A 11 11.57 -40.42 40.81
C LEU A 11 12.04 -39.34 41.78
N GLU A 12 11.14 -38.68 42.50
CA GLU A 12 11.47 -37.75 43.59
C GLU A 12 11.87 -38.47 44.86
N ASN A 13 11.29 -39.64 45.17
CA ASN A 13 11.65 -40.40 46.39
C ASN A 13 12.91 -41.26 46.26
N ASP A 14 13.35 -41.64 45.07
CA ASP A 14 14.63 -42.32 44.85
C ASP A 14 15.84 -41.40 44.75
N SER A 15 15.61 -40.08 44.74
CA SER A 15 16.70 -39.07 44.64
C SER A 15 17.01 -38.37 45.95
N ILE A 16 16.41 -38.73 47.07
CA ILE A 16 16.70 -38.11 48.39
C ILE A 16 17.30 -39.13 49.34
N GLU A 17 18.44 -39.69 49.02
CA GLU A 17 19.44 -40.13 50.00
C GLU A 17 20.84 -39.63 49.58
N ASN A 18 21.22 -38.58 50.25
CA ASN A 18 22.60 -38.10 50.50
C ASN A 18 23.67 -38.50 49.49
N THR A 19 23.84 -37.70 48.45
CA THR A 19 25.15 -37.47 47.88
C THR A 19 25.31 -35.97 47.62
N ASP A 20 26.37 -35.40 48.19
CA ASP A 20 26.87 -34.05 47.90
C ASP A 20 27.02 -33.88 46.40
N LEU A 21 25.96 -33.35 45.73
CA LEU A 21 26.04 -32.91 44.36
C LEU A 21 26.72 -31.55 44.30
N PRO A 22 27.77 -31.38 43.45
CA PRO A 22 28.39 -30.09 43.26
C PRO A 22 27.35 -29.11 42.68
N SER A 23 27.41 -27.90 43.15
CA SER A 23 26.57 -26.75 42.80
C SER A 23 26.41 -26.55 41.28
N GLY A 24 25.37 -27.15 40.73
CA GLY A 24 24.91 -27.02 39.35
C GLY A 24 23.50 -27.52 39.28
N THR A 25 22.55 -26.74 39.84
CA THR A 25 21.12 -26.98 39.61
C THR A 25 20.88 -26.98 38.09
N SER A 26 20.22 -28.05 37.58
CA SER A 26 19.79 -28.07 36.17
C SER A 26 19.02 -26.78 35.86
N PRO A 27 19.31 -26.06 34.78
CA PRO A 27 18.54 -24.84 34.41
C PRO A 27 17.03 -25.06 34.32
N LEU A 28 16.59 -26.30 34.04
CA LEU A 28 15.16 -26.65 34.05
C LEU A 28 14.55 -26.67 35.47
N LEU A 29 15.32 -26.98 36.49
CA LEU A 29 14.86 -26.98 37.89
C LEU A 29 15.19 -25.64 38.58
N GLY A 30 16.30 -25.01 38.20
CA GLY A 30 16.76 -23.77 38.82
C GLY A 30 15.89 -22.56 38.48
N ASN A 31 15.28 -22.58 37.27
CA ASN A 31 14.43 -21.50 36.79
C ASN A 31 12.93 -21.81 36.95
N LEU A 32 12.60 -22.95 37.60
CA LEU A 32 11.18 -23.33 37.83
C LEU A 32 10.58 -22.43 38.92
N ARG A 33 9.41 -21.90 38.65
CA ARG A 33 8.61 -21.08 39.57
C ARG A 33 7.62 -21.98 40.33
N ASP A 34 8.00 -22.40 41.52
CA ASP A 34 7.21 -23.30 42.39
C ASP A 34 5.92 -22.66 42.93
N ASP A 35 5.83 -21.35 42.95
CA ASP A 35 4.72 -20.55 43.46
C ASP A 35 3.44 -20.69 42.60
N PHE A 36 3.53 -21.17 41.35
CA PHE A 36 2.38 -21.31 40.44
C PHE A 36 1.82 -22.74 40.35
N GLY A 37 2.44 -23.73 40.98
CA GLY A 37 1.95 -25.12 41.02
C GLY A 37 1.90 -25.84 39.66
N GLY A 38 2.95 -25.73 38.86
CA GLY A 38 3.12 -26.35 37.54
C GLY A 38 4.49 -26.03 36.96
N LEU A 39 4.71 -26.31 35.67
CA LEU A 39 5.97 -25.98 35.00
C LEU A 39 5.88 -24.54 34.49
N PHE A 40 6.06 -23.58 35.40
CA PHE A 40 6.09 -22.16 35.07
C PHE A 40 7.51 -21.62 35.09
N TYR A 41 7.82 -20.77 34.12
CA TYR A 41 9.12 -20.15 33.92
C TYR A 41 8.95 -18.67 33.59
N ASN A 42 9.96 -17.86 33.95
CA ASN A 42 9.96 -16.47 33.53
C ASN A 42 10.08 -16.37 32.01
N LEU A 43 9.51 -15.33 31.43
CA LEU A 43 9.49 -15.12 29.98
C LEU A 43 10.91 -15.09 29.39
N ASP A 44 11.86 -14.49 30.11
CA ASP A 44 13.27 -14.38 29.72
C ASP A 44 14.01 -15.74 29.66
N ASP A 45 13.56 -16.71 30.45
CA ASP A 45 14.20 -18.04 30.53
C ASP A 45 13.76 -18.99 29.39
N THR A 46 12.72 -18.64 28.66
CA THR A 46 12.12 -19.50 27.61
C THR A 46 13.13 -19.89 26.52
N LEU A 47 14.02 -18.98 26.10
CA LEU A 47 15.05 -19.27 25.10
C LEU A 47 16.05 -20.33 25.61
N GLN A 48 16.49 -20.22 26.88
CA GLN A 48 17.41 -21.15 27.47
C GLN A 48 16.78 -22.55 27.61
N ILE A 49 15.53 -22.61 28.06
CA ILE A 49 14.78 -23.86 28.22
C ILE A 49 14.55 -24.51 26.85
N ASN A 50 14.19 -23.74 25.83
CA ASN A 50 14.04 -24.26 24.47
C ASN A 50 15.35 -24.83 23.92
N SER A 51 16.48 -24.20 24.19
CA SER A 51 17.79 -24.70 23.76
C SER A 51 18.11 -26.07 24.39
N ILE A 52 17.75 -26.26 25.67
CA ILE A 52 17.92 -27.52 26.40
C ILE A 52 16.98 -28.61 25.85
N LEU A 53 15.71 -28.31 25.71
CA LEU A 53 14.71 -29.26 25.20
C LEU A 53 14.96 -29.68 23.74
N ASN A 54 15.64 -28.83 22.96
CA ASN A 54 16.01 -29.09 21.58
C ASN A 54 17.36 -29.80 21.41
N ASP A 55 18.16 -29.98 22.47
CA ASP A 55 19.41 -30.72 22.40
C ASP A 55 19.16 -32.17 21.95
N GLU A 56 19.93 -32.66 20.98
CA GLU A 56 19.76 -34.00 20.41
C GLU A 56 19.88 -35.11 21.46
N LYS A 57 20.71 -34.94 22.50
CA LYS A 57 20.86 -35.91 23.58
C LYS A 57 19.60 -35.96 24.44
N ILE A 58 18.97 -34.86 24.71
CA ILE A 58 17.74 -34.76 25.50
C ILE A 58 16.55 -35.28 24.69
N LYS A 59 16.46 -34.92 23.40
CA LYS A 59 15.42 -35.46 22.50
C LYS A 59 15.42 -36.98 22.43
N GLN A 60 16.57 -37.64 22.54
CA GLN A 60 16.66 -39.09 22.55
C GLN A 60 16.11 -39.71 23.85
N LEU A 61 16.10 -38.97 24.94
CA LEU A 61 15.56 -39.42 26.23
C LEU A 61 14.04 -39.22 26.34
N ILE A 62 13.48 -38.32 25.54
CA ILE A 62 12.05 -38.01 25.55
C ILE A 62 11.29 -39.02 24.68
N PRO A 63 10.25 -39.69 25.19
CA PRO A 63 9.41 -40.58 24.40
C PRO A 63 8.78 -39.82 23.21
N SER A 64 8.76 -40.43 22.03
CA SER A 64 8.21 -39.82 20.80
C SER A 64 6.69 -39.46 20.88
N SER A 65 6.03 -39.88 21.95
CA SER A 65 4.62 -39.58 22.25
C SER A 65 4.45 -38.34 23.13
N ILE A 66 5.54 -37.69 23.54
CA ILE A 66 5.52 -36.49 24.41
C ILE A 66 6.03 -35.31 23.62
N LYS A 67 5.35 -34.18 23.76
CA LYS A 67 5.79 -32.87 23.27
C LYS A 67 5.72 -31.85 24.39
N PHE A 68 6.71 -30.94 24.44
CA PHE A 68 6.73 -29.79 25.30
C PHE A 68 6.25 -28.58 24.49
N LEU A 69 5.19 -27.91 24.95
CA LEU A 69 4.61 -26.76 24.25
C LEU A 69 4.30 -25.65 25.26
N TRP A 70 4.62 -24.43 24.90
CA TRP A 70 4.35 -23.25 25.72
C TRP A 70 2.88 -22.81 25.63
N ALA A 71 2.40 -22.19 26.70
CA ALA A 71 1.16 -21.43 26.65
C ALA A 71 1.28 -20.26 25.66
N VAL A 72 0.18 -19.89 25.03
CA VAL A 72 0.16 -18.72 24.11
C VAL A 72 0.26 -17.39 24.87
N LYS A 73 -0.16 -17.36 26.12
CA LYS A 73 -0.18 -16.13 26.94
C LYS A 73 0.57 -16.34 28.24
N PRO A 74 1.36 -15.35 28.65
CA PRO A 74 1.92 -15.33 29.99
C PRO A 74 0.81 -15.12 31.04
N ARG A 75 1.08 -15.58 32.27
CA ARG A 75 0.30 -15.24 33.44
C ARG A 75 1.09 -14.23 34.26
N THR A 76 0.38 -13.22 34.75
CA THR A 76 0.95 -12.24 35.68
C THR A 76 0.68 -12.68 37.12
N ASN A 77 1.62 -12.41 38.00
CA ASN A 77 1.44 -12.63 39.43
C ASN A 77 0.44 -11.59 39.97
N GLU A 78 -0.55 -12.04 40.76
CA GLU A 78 -1.54 -11.13 41.38
C GLU A 78 -0.91 -10.08 42.31
N LEU A 79 0.30 -10.35 42.80
CA LEU A 79 1.04 -9.47 43.73
C LEU A 79 2.04 -8.54 43.04
N ASP A 80 2.49 -8.88 41.82
CA ASP A 80 3.40 -8.06 41.03
C ASP A 80 3.05 -8.16 39.54
N GLN A 81 2.48 -7.10 39.00
CA GLN A 81 2.04 -7.04 37.58
C GLN A 81 3.18 -7.08 36.57
N ASN A 82 4.42 -6.88 36.99
CA ASN A 82 5.61 -6.95 36.13
C ASN A 82 6.26 -8.35 36.12
N ASP A 83 5.75 -9.30 36.94
CA ASP A 83 6.26 -10.67 37.03
C ASP A 83 5.46 -11.56 36.10
N GLU A 84 5.89 -11.66 34.83
CA GLU A 84 5.24 -12.48 33.80
C GLU A 84 5.90 -13.86 33.71
N VAL A 85 5.08 -14.90 33.88
CA VAL A 85 5.49 -16.31 33.78
C VAL A 85 4.72 -17.04 32.69
N LEU A 86 5.39 -17.99 32.02
CA LEU A 86 4.80 -18.80 30.96
C LEU A 86 4.72 -20.26 31.39
N GLU A 87 3.57 -20.90 31.18
CA GLU A 87 3.35 -22.33 31.49
C GLU A 87 3.90 -23.22 30.36
N LEU A 88 4.78 -24.17 30.71
CA LEU A 88 5.27 -25.19 29.80
C LEU A 88 4.39 -26.44 29.95
N PHE A 89 3.63 -26.78 28.94
CA PHE A 89 2.78 -27.96 28.94
C PHE A 89 3.53 -29.18 28.43
N VAL A 90 3.40 -30.28 29.15
CA VAL A 90 3.85 -31.61 28.71
C VAL A 90 2.66 -32.35 28.10
N ILE A 91 2.65 -32.52 26.79
CA ILE A 91 1.49 -33.03 26.06
C ILE A 91 1.74 -34.43 25.53
N LYS A 92 0.80 -35.34 25.81
CA LYS A 92 0.79 -36.69 25.25
C LYS A 92 0.13 -36.64 23.85
N THR A 93 0.85 -37.10 22.85
CA THR A 93 0.40 -37.20 21.45
C THR A 93 0.15 -38.65 21.04
N SER A 94 -0.47 -38.84 19.87
CA SER A 94 -0.58 -40.16 19.24
C SER A 94 0.79 -40.65 18.74
N ARG A 95 0.91 -41.94 18.36
CA ARG A 95 2.13 -42.46 17.72
C ARG A 95 2.50 -41.61 16.50
N GLY A 96 3.74 -41.10 16.49
CA GLY A 96 4.24 -40.22 15.45
C GLY A 96 3.99 -38.71 15.70
N GLY A 97 3.68 -38.30 16.94
CA GLY A 97 3.62 -36.86 17.34
C GLY A 97 2.37 -36.13 16.85
N ARG A 98 1.35 -36.85 16.33
CA ARG A 98 0.14 -36.22 15.79
C ARG A 98 -0.93 -36.07 16.88
N ALA A 99 -1.76 -35.03 16.73
CA ALA A 99 -2.92 -34.80 17.57
C ALA A 99 -3.92 -35.99 17.40
N PRO A 100 -4.56 -36.49 18.49
CA PRO A 100 -5.62 -37.52 18.41
C PRO A 100 -6.85 -37.04 17.63
N LEU A 101 -7.11 -35.74 17.61
CA LEU A 101 -8.22 -35.08 16.91
C LEU A 101 -7.70 -33.78 16.32
N THR A 102 -8.05 -33.50 15.05
CA THR A 102 -7.68 -32.28 14.35
C THR A 102 -8.89 -31.34 14.20
N GLY A 103 -8.67 -30.07 13.95
CA GLY A 103 -9.71 -29.05 13.79
C GLY A 103 -10.69 -29.29 12.63
N GLU A 104 -10.34 -30.14 11.66
CA GLU A 104 -11.20 -30.49 10.51
C GLU A 104 -12.59 -31.06 10.90
N VAL A 105 -12.72 -31.59 12.10
CA VAL A 105 -13.97 -32.15 12.60
C VAL A 105 -14.92 -31.12 13.18
N ILE A 106 -14.44 -29.89 13.43
CA ILE A 106 -15.23 -28.78 13.98
C ILE A 106 -16.08 -28.20 12.87
N THR A 107 -17.38 -28.13 13.07
CA THR A 107 -18.33 -27.60 12.09
C THR A 107 -18.77 -26.17 12.44
N ASP A 108 -18.80 -25.82 13.74
CA ASP A 108 -19.10 -24.51 14.23
C ASP A 108 -18.44 -24.27 15.59
N ALA A 109 -18.02 -23.02 15.83
CA ALA A 109 -17.57 -22.57 17.14
C ALA A 109 -17.96 -21.09 17.29
N ARG A 110 -18.45 -20.74 18.48
CA ARG A 110 -18.89 -19.36 18.79
C ARG A 110 -18.63 -19.02 20.24
N GLN A 111 -18.37 -17.77 20.48
CA GLN A 111 -18.37 -17.22 21.83
C GLN A 111 -19.79 -17.29 22.42
N ASP A 112 -19.89 -17.70 23.67
CA ASP A 112 -21.14 -17.87 24.43
C ASP A 112 -20.91 -17.46 25.89
N LEU A 113 -21.90 -17.59 26.73
CA LEU A 113 -21.78 -17.41 28.16
C LEU A 113 -22.03 -18.73 28.87
N ASP A 114 -21.26 -19.01 29.94
CA ASP A 114 -21.53 -20.17 30.82
C ASP A 114 -22.73 -19.92 31.74
N GLN A 115 -23.09 -20.91 32.53
CA GLN A 115 -24.20 -20.78 33.47
C GLN A 115 -24.01 -19.71 34.55
N SER A 116 -22.79 -19.21 34.72
CA SER A 116 -22.40 -18.15 35.63
C SER A 116 -22.24 -16.81 34.95
N ALA A 117 -22.70 -16.69 33.68
CA ALA A 117 -22.55 -15.49 32.81
C ALA A 117 -21.09 -15.09 32.54
N ARG A 118 -20.13 -16.05 32.59
CA ARG A 118 -18.75 -15.82 32.21
C ARG A 118 -18.53 -16.20 30.76
N PRO A 119 -17.62 -15.51 30.04
CA PRO A 119 -17.29 -15.87 28.67
C PRO A 119 -16.85 -17.33 28.53
N SER A 120 -17.37 -18.01 27.53
CA SER A 120 -17.11 -19.41 27.21
C SER A 120 -17.19 -19.61 25.70
N ILE A 121 -16.73 -20.76 25.22
CA ILE A 121 -16.78 -21.09 23.80
C ILE A 121 -17.65 -22.32 23.61
N SER A 122 -18.71 -22.19 22.82
CA SER A 122 -19.54 -23.29 22.37
C SER A 122 -18.99 -23.84 21.08
N MET A 123 -18.73 -25.17 21.02
CA MET A 123 -18.12 -25.87 19.90
C MET A 123 -18.98 -27.07 19.46
N GLN A 124 -19.11 -27.23 18.15
CA GLN A 124 -19.84 -28.35 17.53
C GLN A 124 -18.96 -29.12 16.55
N MET A 125 -19.06 -30.45 16.58
CA MET A 125 -18.29 -31.32 15.70
C MET A 125 -19.21 -32.13 14.74
N ASN A 126 -18.61 -32.54 13.62
CA ASN A 126 -19.27 -33.47 12.71
C ASN A 126 -19.41 -34.89 13.36
N SER A 127 -20.15 -35.78 12.72
CA SER A 127 -20.44 -37.11 13.25
C SER A 127 -19.21 -38.00 13.52
N ASN A 128 -18.14 -37.82 12.74
CA ASN A 128 -16.88 -38.54 12.91
C ASN A 128 -16.07 -37.95 14.08
N GLY A 129 -16.04 -36.62 14.18
CA GLY A 129 -15.45 -35.90 15.31
C GLY A 129 -16.14 -36.22 16.61
N ALA A 130 -17.48 -36.25 16.64
CA ALA A 130 -18.26 -36.60 17.84
C ALA A 130 -17.93 -38.00 18.39
N LYS A 131 -17.75 -38.98 17.52
CA LYS A 131 -17.35 -40.34 17.94
C LYS A 131 -15.92 -40.36 18.53
N SER A 132 -14.99 -39.67 17.90
CA SER A 132 -13.62 -39.59 18.37
C SER A 132 -13.52 -38.74 19.65
N TRP A 133 -14.27 -37.67 19.74
CA TRP A 133 -14.35 -36.81 20.92
C TRP A 133 -14.97 -37.53 22.12
N ARG A 134 -16.05 -38.27 21.90
CA ARG A 134 -16.63 -39.13 22.92
C ARG A 134 -15.59 -40.09 23.52
N ARG A 135 -14.82 -40.79 22.67
CA ARG A 135 -13.78 -41.69 23.11
C ARG A 135 -12.64 -40.96 23.85
N LEU A 136 -12.24 -39.80 23.35
CA LEU A 136 -11.17 -38.99 23.94
C LEU A 136 -11.60 -38.46 25.32
N THR A 137 -12.81 -37.93 25.44
CA THR A 137 -13.33 -37.40 26.71
C THR A 137 -13.61 -38.50 27.72
N SER A 138 -14.17 -39.67 27.33
CA SER A 138 -14.42 -40.78 28.22
C SER A 138 -13.16 -41.38 28.86
N THR A 139 -12.03 -41.39 28.13
CA THR A 139 -10.74 -41.89 28.63
C THR A 139 -9.93 -40.85 29.42
N ASN A 140 -10.36 -39.58 29.42
CA ASN A 140 -9.63 -38.48 30.07
C ASN A 140 -10.51 -37.68 31.05
N ILE A 141 -11.52 -38.30 31.66
CA ILE A 141 -12.33 -37.65 32.71
C ILE A 141 -11.43 -37.31 33.89
N GLY A 142 -11.54 -36.07 34.37
CA GLY A 142 -10.69 -35.50 35.42
C GLY A 142 -9.31 -35.05 34.96
N ARG A 143 -9.00 -35.13 33.65
CA ARG A 143 -7.73 -34.74 33.06
C ARG A 143 -7.90 -33.54 32.13
N ARG A 144 -6.79 -32.84 31.83
CA ARG A 144 -6.79 -31.71 30.88
C ARG A 144 -6.66 -32.21 29.44
N ILE A 145 -7.38 -31.59 28.51
CA ILE A 145 -7.19 -31.77 27.07
C ILE A 145 -6.73 -30.44 26.50
N ALA A 146 -5.52 -30.43 25.94
CA ALA A 146 -4.96 -29.21 25.37
C ALA A 146 -5.52 -28.92 23.97
N ILE A 147 -5.85 -27.65 23.72
CA ILE A 147 -6.17 -27.11 22.42
C ILE A 147 -4.88 -26.43 21.93
N VAL A 148 -4.31 -26.96 20.87
CA VAL A 148 -2.99 -26.53 20.34
C VAL A 148 -3.15 -25.98 18.94
N LEU A 149 -2.57 -24.83 18.67
CA LEU A 149 -2.43 -24.23 17.35
C LEU A 149 -0.99 -23.74 17.21
N ASP A 150 -0.34 -24.02 16.07
CA ASP A 150 1.04 -23.60 15.74
C ASP A 150 2.07 -23.92 16.85
N ASN A 151 1.94 -25.12 17.45
CA ASN A 151 2.73 -25.60 18.58
C ASN A 151 2.64 -24.75 19.87
N LEU A 152 1.62 -23.91 20.02
CA LEU A 152 1.32 -23.17 21.25
C LEU A 152 0.00 -23.69 21.84
N VAL A 153 -0.09 -23.72 23.17
CA VAL A 153 -1.29 -24.13 23.91
C VAL A 153 -2.17 -22.91 24.16
N TYR A 154 -3.32 -22.87 23.51
CA TYR A 154 -4.30 -21.80 23.70
C TYR A 154 -5.17 -21.99 24.95
N SER A 155 -5.51 -23.23 25.24
CA SER A 155 -6.27 -23.58 26.43
C SER A 155 -6.12 -25.09 26.73
N ALA A 156 -6.24 -25.47 28.01
CA ALA A 156 -6.18 -26.83 28.43
C ALA A 156 -7.26 -27.13 29.51
N PRO A 157 -8.58 -27.15 29.12
CA PRO A 157 -9.67 -27.35 30.04
C PRO A 157 -9.70 -28.76 30.62
N PHE A 158 -10.23 -28.93 31.86
CA PHE A 158 -10.49 -30.21 32.45
C PHE A 158 -11.74 -30.86 31.86
N VAL A 159 -11.65 -32.14 31.57
CA VAL A 159 -12.80 -32.95 31.13
C VAL A 159 -13.64 -33.34 32.36
N GLN A 160 -14.84 -32.79 32.46
CA GLN A 160 -15.74 -33.08 33.57
C GLN A 160 -16.50 -34.40 33.35
N ASN A 161 -17.00 -34.62 32.15
CA ASN A 161 -17.80 -35.79 31.78
C ASN A 161 -17.53 -36.24 30.36
N GLU A 162 -17.94 -37.48 30.01
CA GLU A 162 -17.99 -37.93 28.63
C GLU A 162 -18.94 -37.06 27.80
N ILE A 163 -18.52 -36.69 26.57
CA ILE A 163 -19.30 -35.83 25.66
C ILE A 163 -19.69 -36.66 24.43
N PRO A 164 -20.92 -37.20 24.40
CA PRO A 164 -21.33 -38.18 23.36
C PRO A 164 -21.69 -37.49 22.01
N ASN A 165 -22.15 -36.24 22.03
CA ASN A 165 -22.79 -35.61 20.88
C ASN A 165 -21.87 -34.65 20.11
N GLY A 166 -20.60 -34.52 20.50
CA GLY A 166 -19.67 -33.60 19.87
C GLY A 166 -19.95 -32.08 20.12
N ASN A 167 -20.97 -31.78 20.93
CA ASN A 167 -21.23 -30.43 21.39
C ASN A 167 -20.52 -30.21 22.72
N SER A 168 -19.64 -29.22 22.77
CA SER A 168 -18.80 -28.96 23.94
C SER A 168 -18.81 -27.48 24.29
N GLN A 169 -18.73 -27.18 25.56
CA GLN A 169 -18.53 -25.85 26.07
C GLN A 169 -17.14 -25.79 26.74
N ILE A 170 -16.30 -24.93 26.27
CA ILE A 170 -14.97 -24.67 26.83
C ILE A 170 -15.14 -23.49 27.79
N THR A 171 -14.96 -23.77 29.07
CA THR A 171 -15.02 -22.78 30.14
C THR A 171 -13.62 -22.52 30.67
N GLY A 172 -13.37 -21.27 31.10
CA GLY A 172 -12.07 -20.81 31.63
C GLY A 172 -12.16 -19.34 32.05
N GLU A 173 -11.04 -18.78 32.44
CA GLU A 173 -10.91 -17.37 32.73
C GLU A 173 -10.64 -16.60 31.44
N PHE A 174 -11.65 -16.51 30.58
CA PHE A 174 -11.56 -15.81 29.31
C PHE A 174 -12.17 -14.42 29.42
N THR A 175 -11.55 -13.45 28.77
CA THR A 175 -12.23 -12.22 28.37
C THR A 175 -13.17 -12.49 27.19
N ILE A 176 -14.09 -11.56 26.90
CA ILE A 176 -15.00 -11.70 25.74
C ILE A 176 -14.20 -11.79 24.44
N GLU A 177 -13.15 -10.99 24.30
CA GLU A 177 -12.28 -10.96 23.12
C GLU A 177 -11.52 -12.28 22.95
N GLU A 178 -10.95 -12.82 24.04
CA GLU A 178 -10.24 -14.11 24.01
C GLU A 178 -11.16 -15.28 23.66
N ALA A 179 -12.38 -15.28 24.19
CA ALA A 179 -13.36 -16.30 23.84
C ALA A 179 -13.77 -16.21 22.36
N GLN A 180 -13.89 -15.00 21.82
CA GLN A 180 -14.18 -14.76 20.41
C GLN A 180 -13.02 -15.21 19.51
N ASP A 181 -11.78 -14.89 19.88
CA ASP A 181 -10.59 -15.26 19.13
C ASP A 181 -10.43 -16.80 19.10
N LEU A 182 -10.56 -17.46 20.25
CA LEU A 182 -10.48 -18.91 20.31
C LEU A 182 -11.63 -19.59 19.53
N ALA A 183 -12.83 -19.01 19.54
CA ALA A 183 -13.93 -19.50 18.72
C ALA A 183 -13.63 -19.36 17.21
N ASN A 184 -13.06 -18.24 16.78
CA ASN A 184 -12.66 -18.02 15.39
C ASN A 184 -11.58 -19.02 14.96
N ILE A 185 -10.57 -19.25 15.79
CA ILE A 185 -9.50 -20.23 15.57
C ILE A 185 -10.08 -21.65 15.41
N LEU A 186 -10.94 -22.06 16.32
CA LEU A 186 -11.58 -23.38 16.28
C LEU A 186 -12.44 -23.54 15.02
N LYS A 187 -13.16 -22.50 14.61
CA LYS A 187 -14.02 -22.49 13.42
C LYS A 187 -13.22 -22.50 12.12
N ALA A 188 -12.05 -21.85 12.09
CA ALA A 188 -11.16 -21.84 10.92
C ALA A 188 -10.64 -23.24 10.57
N GLY A 189 -10.56 -24.15 11.57
CA GLY A 189 -10.10 -25.52 11.37
C GLY A 189 -8.62 -25.60 10.99
N THR A 190 -8.23 -26.67 10.30
CA THR A 190 -6.88 -26.83 9.77
C THR A 190 -6.77 -26.30 8.35
N LEU A 191 -5.70 -25.60 8.06
CA LEU A 191 -5.40 -25.22 6.69
C LEU A 191 -5.08 -26.46 5.85
N PRO A 192 -5.59 -26.59 4.62
CA PRO A 192 -5.32 -27.74 3.75
C PRO A 192 -3.85 -27.91 3.39
N ALA A 193 -3.07 -26.82 3.44
CA ALA A 193 -1.63 -26.78 3.22
C ALA A 193 -0.96 -25.83 4.23
N PRO A 194 0.31 -26.07 4.57
CA PRO A 194 1.06 -25.13 5.39
C PRO A 194 1.15 -23.77 4.67
N THR A 195 1.04 -22.69 5.42
CA THR A 195 1.17 -21.34 4.93
C THR A 195 2.38 -20.67 5.54
N THR A 196 3.04 -19.81 4.76
CA THR A 196 4.14 -18.96 5.21
C THR A 196 3.79 -17.50 4.98
N ILE A 197 4.24 -16.61 5.84
CA ILE A 197 4.10 -15.16 5.65
C ILE A 197 5.17 -14.72 4.66
N VAL A 198 4.74 -14.38 3.45
CA VAL A 198 5.63 -13.97 2.36
C VAL A 198 5.76 -12.46 2.21
N GLU A 199 4.82 -11.70 2.74
CA GLU A 199 4.84 -10.24 2.82
C GLU A 199 4.23 -9.80 4.15
N ASP A 200 4.93 -8.94 4.87
CA ASP A 200 4.49 -8.33 6.12
C ASP A 200 4.91 -6.87 6.18
N VAL A 201 4.01 -6.00 6.62
CA VAL A 201 4.28 -4.56 6.77
C VAL A 201 3.71 -4.08 8.10
N VAL A 202 4.58 -3.65 8.99
CA VAL A 202 4.23 -3.08 10.28
C VAL A 202 4.59 -1.59 10.30
N ILE A 203 3.65 -0.74 10.69
CA ILE A 203 3.86 0.71 10.83
C ILE A 203 3.53 1.09 12.27
N GLY A 204 4.52 1.62 12.98
CA GLY A 204 4.35 2.08 14.36
C GLY A 204 3.36 3.25 14.47
N PRO A 205 2.72 3.42 15.63
CA PRO A 205 1.67 4.42 15.86
C PRO A 205 2.14 5.85 15.56
N THR A 206 3.33 6.20 15.95
CA THR A 206 3.91 7.55 15.76
C THR A 206 4.11 7.87 14.29
N LEU A 207 4.77 6.98 13.53
CA LEU A 207 4.99 7.18 12.09
C LEU A 207 3.65 7.17 11.34
N GLY A 208 2.72 6.29 11.71
CA GLY A 208 1.37 6.24 11.13
C GLY A 208 0.61 7.54 11.35
N LYS A 209 0.62 8.10 12.57
CA LYS A 209 -0.03 9.39 12.89
C LYS A 209 0.60 10.56 12.13
N VAL A 210 1.92 10.60 12.02
CA VAL A 210 2.63 11.64 11.25
C VAL A 210 2.24 11.57 9.78
N ALA A 211 2.30 10.39 9.16
CA ALA A 211 1.94 10.18 7.76
C ALA A 211 0.46 10.52 7.48
N GLN A 212 -0.46 10.15 8.38
CA GLN A 212 -1.88 10.53 8.30
C GLN A 212 -2.05 12.05 8.34
N THR A 213 -1.39 12.74 9.27
CA THR A 213 -1.48 14.20 9.41
C THR A 213 -0.91 14.91 8.19
N GLN A 214 0.25 14.48 7.67
CA GLN A 214 0.87 15.00 6.46
C GLN A 214 -0.02 14.79 5.24
N GLY A 215 -0.59 13.59 5.07
CA GLY A 215 -1.53 13.29 4.01
C GLY A 215 -2.79 14.16 4.06
N PHE A 216 -3.39 14.32 5.23
CA PHE A 216 -4.57 15.16 5.43
C PHE A 216 -4.26 16.64 5.14
N ASN A 217 -3.16 17.16 5.65
CA ASN A 217 -2.73 18.54 5.39
C ASN A 217 -2.49 18.78 3.89
N SER A 218 -1.95 17.79 3.17
CA SER A 218 -1.76 17.86 1.72
C SER A 218 -3.10 17.93 0.97
N ILE A 219 -4.08 17.12 1.37
CA ILE A 219 -5.44 17.16 0.79
C ILE A 219 -6.05 18.55 0.98
N VAL A 220 -6.05 19.06 2.23
CA VAL A 220 -6.67 20.33 2.56
C VAL A 220 -5.97 21.50 1.87
N SER A 221 -4.64 21.53 1.91
CA SER A 221 -3.86 22.61 1.26
C SER A 221 -4.03 22.59 -0.26
N GLY A 222 -3.94 21.41 -0.88
CA GLY A 222 -4.16 21.26 -2.32
C GLY A 222 -5.57 21.69 -2.74
N LEU A 223 -6.58 21.28 -1.96
CA LEU A 223 -7.97 21.67 -2.18
C LEU A 223 -8.14 23.19 -2.10
N ILE A 224 -7.63 23.85 -1.06
CA ILE A 224 -7.73 25.31 -0.89
C ILE A 224 -7.13 26.05 -2.06
N ILE A 225 -5.92 25.67 -2.49
CA ILE A 225 -5.23 26.33 -3.60
C ILE A 225 -6.04 26.19 -4.88
N VAL A 226 -6.57 25.03 -5.16
CA VAL A 226 -7.38 24.76 -6.34
C VAL A 226 -8.70 25.54 -6.31
N LEU A 227 -9.39 25.59 -5.17
CA LEU A 227 -10.62 26.36 -5.00
C LEU A 227 -10.37 27.86 -5.28
N LEU A 228 -9.29 28.40 -4.74
CA LEU A 228 -8.89 29.79 -4.98
C LEU A 228 -8.54 30.02 -6.46
N PHE A 229 -7.76 29.13 -7.07
CA PHE A 229 -7.41 29.22 -8.49
C PHE A 229 -8.65 29.24 -9.38
N MET A 230 -9.62 28.34 -9.14
CA MET A 230 -10.85 28.26 -9.94
C MET A 230 -11.70 29.54 -9.84
N ILE A 231 -11.84 30.09 -8.64
CA ILE A 231 -12.56 31.36 -8.46
C ILE A 231 -11.82 32.49 -9.19
N PHE A 232 -10.51 32.58 -8.99
CA PHE A 232 -9.69 33.65 -9.55
C PHE A 232 -9.63 33.59 -11.08
N TYR A 233 -9.63 32.40 -11.69
CA TYR A 233 -9.51 32.24 -13.14
C TYR A 233 -10.85 32.25 -13.86
N TYR A 234 -11.86 31.52 -13.33
CA TYR A 234 -13.18 31.34 -13.97
C TYR A 234 -14.33 32.11 -13.34
N SER A 235 -14.06 32.94 -12.30
CA SER A 235 -15.08 33.78 -11.66
C SER A 235 -16.30 32.98 -11.17
N GLY A 236 -17.51 33.33 -11.60
CA GLY A 236 -18.74 32.63 -11.26
C GLY A 236 -18.78 31.18 -11.71
N GLY A 237 -18.20 30.85 -12.89
CA GLY A 237 -18.00 29.47 -13.32
C GLY A 237 -17.11 28.68 -12.35
N GLY A 238 -16.07 29.32 -11.79
CA GLY A 238 -15.20 28.71 -10.77
C GLY A 238 -15.95 28.34 -9.50
N LEU A 239 -16.87 29.16 -9.03
CA LEU A 239 -17.73 28.81 -7.88
C LEU A 239 -18.57 27.57 -8.14
N VAL A 240 -19.10 27.42 -9.35
CA VAL A 240 -19.87 26.21 -9.73
C VAL A 240 -18.95 24.98 -9.77
N ALA A 241 -17.75 25.11 -10.32
CA ALA A 241 -16.79 24.01 -10.33
C ALA A 241 -16.38 23.61 -8.91
N ASN A 242 -16.22 24.58 -8.00
CA ASN A 242 -15.90 24.33 -6.61
C ASN A 242 -17.02 23.58 -5.87
N LEU A 243 -18.29 23.92 -6.18
CA LEU A 243 -19.42 23.18 -5.66
C LEU A 243 -19.43 21.72 -6.15
N ALA A 244 -19.12 21.50 -7.44
CA ALA A 244 -18.99 20.16 -8.00
C ALA A 244 -17.83 19.38 -7.37
N LEU A 245 -16.70 20.02 -7.12
CA LEU A 245 -15.56 19.44 -6.43
C LEU A 245 -15.92 19.02 -5.00
N PHE A 246 -16.67 19.85 -4.28
CA PHE A 246 -17.18 19.50 -2.96
C PHE A 246 -18.04 18.23 -3.00
N PHE A 247 -19.00 18.15 -3.93
CA PHE A 247 -19.82 16.94 -4.10
C PHE A 247 -18.99 15.74 -4.53
N ASN A 248 -17.96 15.94 -5.36
CA ASN A 248 -17.06 14.87 -5.78
C ASN A 248 -16.37 14.24 -4.56
N ILE A 249 -15.76 15.06 -3.70
CA ILE A 249 -15.10 14.58 -2.48
C ILE A 249 -16.10 13.89 -1.55
N PHE A 250 -17.28 14.48 -1.38
CA PHE A 250 -18.35 13.91 -0.57
C PHE A 250 -18.77 12.52 -1.06
N PHE A 251 -18.91 12.32 -2.38
CA PHE A 251 -19.24 11.03 -2.97
C PHE A 251 -18.09 10.03 -2.83
N ILE A 252 -16.85 10.45 -3.05
CA ILE A 252 -15.67 9.57 -2.87
C ILE A 252 -15.65 9.04 -1.44
N LEU A 253 -15.73 9.92 -0.45
CA LEU A 253 -15.69 9.51 0.96
C LEU A 253 -16.91 8.66 1.34
N GLY A 254 -18.11 8.99 0.84
CA GLY A 254 -19.31 8.21 1.08
C GLY A 254 -19.24 6.79 0.50
N ILE A 255 -18.72 6.63 -0.72
CA ILE A 255 -18.55 5.33 -1.36
C ILE A 255 -17.47 4.50 -0.65
N LEU A 256 -16.31 5.11 -0.30
CA LEU A 256 -15.27 4.44 0.45
C LEU A 256 -15.77 3.95 1.81
N ALA A 257 -16.54 4.77 2.53
CA ALA A 257 -17.15 4.39 3.80
C ALA A 257 -18.16 3.23 3.62
N GLN A 258 -18.99 3.28 2.59
CA GLN A 258 -19.97 2.22 2.31
C GLN A 258 -19.31 0.88 1.95
N LEU A 259 -18.17 0.92 1.26
CA LEU A 259 -17.40 -0.28 0.89
C LEU A 259 -16.52 -0.78 2.03
N SER A 260 -16.50 -0.11 3.18
CA SER A 260 -15.55 -0.37 4.28
C SER A 260 -14.09 -0.45 3.79
N ALA A 261 -13.76 0.35 2.77
CA ALA A 261 -12.44 0.35 2.18
C ALA A 261 -11.45 1.07 3.10
N SER A 262 -10.36 0.41 3.45
CA SER A 262 -9.28 1.03 4.22
C SER A 262 -8.53 2.07 3.37
N LEU A 263 -8.32 3.26 3.93
CA LEU A 263 -7.61 4.33 3.27
C LEU A 263 -6.10 4.17 3.49
N THR A 264 -5.41 3.66 2.48
CA THR A 264 -3.94 3.53 2.47
C THR A 264 -3.24 4.85 2.15
N LEU A 265 -1.95 5.00 2.47
CA LEU A 265 -1.18 6.20 2.10
C LEU A 265 -1.20 6.48 0.58
N PRO A 266 -0.96 5.49 -0.31
CA PRO A 266 -1.18 5.70 -1.74
C PRO A 266 -2.64 6.02 -2.09
N GLY A 267 -3.61 5.50 -1.34
CA GLY A 267 -5.03 5.86 -1.50
C GLY A 267 -5.30 7.33 -1.21
N ILE A 268 -4.66 7.92 -0.18
CA ILE A 268 -4.68 9.36 0.08
C ILE A 268 -4.12 10.12 -1.12
N ALA A 269 -2.98 9.69 -1.66
CA ALA A 269 -2.39 10.30 -2.85
C ALA A 269 -3.32 10.19 -4.07
N GLY A 270 -4.05 9.09 -4.22
CA GLY A 270 -5.11 8.92 -5.22
C GLY A 270 -6.24 9.95 -5.09
N ILE A 271 -6.69 10.24 -3.87
CA ILE A 271 -7.70 11.29 -3.62
C ILE A 271 -7.13 12.67 -4.01
N VAL A 272 -5.91 13.00 -3.59
CA VAL A 272 -5.24 14.28 -3.93
C VAL A 272 -5.15 14.44 -5.44
N LEU A 273 -4.72 13.42 -6.15
CA LEU A 273 -4.64 13.42 -7.60
C LEU A 273 -6.01 13.60 -8.26
N THR A 274 -7.03 12.90 -7.77
CA THR A 274 -8.40 13.01 -8.31
C THR A 274 -9.01 14.39 -8.04
N ILE A 275 -8.63 15.10 -6.99
CA ILE A 275 -8.97 16.51 -6.78
C ILE A 275 -8.43 17.37 -7.94
N GLY A 276 -7.16 17.17 -8.32
CA GLY A 276 -6.56 17.86 -9.48
C GLY A 276 -7.26 17.54 -10.79
N MET A 277 -7.50 16.26 -11.06
CA MET A 277 -8.13 15.79 -12.31
C MET A 277 -9.62 16.09 -12.39
N SER A 278 -10.33 16.20 -11.26
CA SER A 278 -11.78 16.44 -11.27
C SER A 278 -12.18 17.80 -11.83
N ILE A 279 -11.26 18.73 -11.82
CA ILE A 279 -11.46 20.07 -12.39
C ILE A 279 -11.26 20.09 -13.89
N ASP A 280 -10.50 19.14 -14.45
CA ASP A 280 -10.17 19.09 -15.86
C ASP A 280 -11.41 19.10 -16.78
N ALA A 281 -12.41 18.28 -16.44
CA ALA A 281 -13.68 18.25 -17.17
C ALA A 281 -14.42 19.62 -17.13
N ASN A 282 -14.39 20.30 -15.98
CA ASN A 282 -15.00 21.63 -15.83
C ASN A 282 -14.23 22.68 -16.62
N VAL A 283 -12.89 22.64 -16.60
CA VAL A 283 -12.02 23.50 -17.40
C VAL A 283 -12.33 23.34 -18.88
N LEU A 284 -12.46 22.08 -19.35
CA LEU A 284 -12.82 21.80 -20.74
C LEU A 284 -14.16 22.45 -21.15
N ILE A 285 -15.19 22.25 -20.32
CA ILE A 285 -16.52 22.83 -20.57
C ILE A 285 -16.43 24.35 -20.60
N PHE A 286 -15.76 24.96 -19.62
CA PHE A 286 -15.69 26.41 -19.50
C PHE A 286 -14.85 27.06 -20.61
N GLU A 287 -13.74 26.45 -21.03
CA GLU A 287 -12.99 26.93 -22.18
C GLU A 287 -13.78 26.83 -23.50
N ARG A 288 -14.60 25.79 -23.68
CA ARG A 288 -15.53 25.69 -24.82
C ARG A 288 -16.63 26.76 -24.75
N ILE A 289 -17.20 27.03 -23.56
CA ILE A 289 -18.16 28.12 -23.37
C ILE A 289 -17.53 29.48 -23.71
N LYS A 290 -16.29 29.71 -23.24
CA LYS A 290 -15.53 30.94 -23.57
C LYS A 290 -15.25 31.08 -25.07
N GLU A 291 -14.96 29.96 -25.76
CA GLU A 291 -14.78 29.91 -27.22
C GLU A 291 -16.10 30.31 -27.95
N GLU A 292 -17.24 29.72 -27.58
CA GLU A 292 -18.54 30.06 -28.16
C GLU A 292 -18.94 31.51 -27.90
N LEU A 293 -18.70 32.02 -26.68
CA LEU A 293 -18.95 33.45 -26.36
C LEU A 293 -18.10 34.40 -27.21
N ARG A 294 -16.82 34.03 -27.45
CA ARG A 294 -15.94 34.80 -28.35
C ARG A 294 -16.38 34.78 -29.78
N ASN A 295 -17.02 33.71 -30.22
CA ASN A 295 -17.59 33.57 -31.57
C ASN A 295 -18.95 34.28 -31.70
N GLY A 296 -19.43 34.98 -30.65
CA GLY A 296 -20.64 35.80 -30.68
C GLY A 296 -21.94 35.06 -30.29
N ALA A 297 -21.86 33.81 -29.79
CA ALA A 297 -23.03 33.12 -29.26
C ALA A 297 -23.58 33.81 -28.01
N ASN A 298 -24.89 33.82 -27.81
CA ASN A 298 -25.47 34.26 -26.54
C ASN A 298 -25.16 33.25 -25.41
N LEU A 299 -25.24 33.69 -24.14
CA LEU A 299 -24.83 32.87 -22.98
C LEU A 299 -25.52 31.51 -22.96
N LYS A 300 -26.80 31.44 -23.20
CA LYS A 300 -27.57 30.17 -23.16
C LYS A 300 -27.12 29.19 -24.24
N GLN A 301 -26.89 29.67 -25.44
CA GLN A 301 -26.40 28.87 -26.57
C GLN A 301 -24.94 28.46 -26.37
N ALA A 302 -24.12 29.37 -25.88
CA ALA A 302 -22.71 29.07 -25.55
C ALA A 302 -22.60 27.96 -24.49
N ILE A 303 -23.46 27.96 -23.46
CA ILE A 303 -23.52 26.90 -22.44
C ILE A 303 -23.89 25.58 -23.07
N SER A 304 -25.02 25.52 -23.81
CA SER A 304 -25.46 24.28 -24.46
C SER A 304 -24.40 23.70 -25.39
N ASN A 305 -23.87 24.53 -26.31
CA ASN A 305 -22.80 24.10 -27.21
C ASN A 305 -21.52 23.69 -26.49
N GLY A 306 -21.17 24.39 -25.42
CA GLY A 306 -19.99 24.10 -24.62
C GLY A 306 -20.03 22.72 -23.99
N TYR A 307 -21.17 22.35 -23.35
CA TYR A 307 -21.39 21.01 -22.81
C TYR A 307 -21.41 19.94 -23.90
N ASP A 308 -22.18 20.14 -24.98
CA ASP A 308 -22.36 19.14 -26.02
C ASP A 308 -21.03 18.85 -26.78
N LYS A 309 -20.23 19.88 -27.06
CA LYS A 309 -18.91 19.72 -27.70
C LYS A 309 -17.83 19.16 -26.74
N ALA A 310 -17.91 19.44 -25.44
CA ALA A 310 -16.97 18.95 -24.47
C ALA A 310 -17.22 17.48 -24.07
N PHE A 311 -18.48 17.04 -24.12
CA PHE A 311 -18.95 15.78 -23.58
C PHE A 311 -18.14 14.57 -24.09
N THR A 312 -17.94 14.48 -25.40
CA THR A 312 -17.20 13.36 -26.01
C THR A 312 -15.76 13.31 -25.54
N SER A 313 -15.07 14.46 -25.52
CA SER A 313 -13.67 14.52 -25.06
C SER A 313 -13.55 14.20 -23.56
N ILE A 314 -14.56 14.56 -22.75
CA ILE A 314 -14.59 14.23 -21.32
C ILE A 314 -14.76 12.71 -21.12
N ILE A 315 -15.64 12.07 -21.88
CA ILE A 315 -15.78 10.60 -21.84
C ILE A 315 -14.48 9.92 -22.20
N ASP A 316 -13.86 10.31 -23.33
CA ASP A 316 -12.63 9.71 -23.82
C ASP A 316 -11.50 9.82 -22.77
N ALA A 317 -11.34 10.98 -22.17
CA ALA A 317 -10.34 11.24 -21.14
C ALA A 317 -10.54 10.39 -19.86
N ASN A 318 -11.77 10.37 -19.35
CA ASN A 318 -12.09 9.60 -18.15
C ASN A 318 -12.02 8.09 -18.42
N PHE A 319 -12.42 7.64 -19.61
CA PHE A 319 -12.37 6.22 -19.96
C PHE A 319 -10.95 5.68 -20.05
N THR A 320 -10.01 6.43 -20.63
CA THR A 320 -8.60 6.02 -20.73
C THR A 320 -7.95 5.91 -19.34
N THR A 321 -8.22 6.86 -18.46
CA THR A 321 -7.72 6.82 -17.09
C THR A 321 -8.41 5.73 -16.25
N LEU A 322 -9.71 5.50 -16.44
CA LEU A 322 -10.44 4.41 -15.81
C LEU A 322 -9.90 3.04 -16.22
N LEU A 323 -9.55 2.87 -17.50
CA LEU A 323 -8.95 1.63 -18.01
C LEU A 323 -7.63 1.32 -17.28
N VAL A 324 -6.78 2.33 -17.09
CA VAL A 324 -5.54 2.19 -16.29
C VAL A 324 -5.88 1.85 -14.84
N GLY A 325 -6.86 2.51 -14.23
CA GLY A 325 -7.32 2.20 -12.88
C GLY A 325 -7.77 0.74 -12.72
N VAL A 326 -8.51 0.22 -13.70
CA VAL A 326 -8.94 -1.20 -13.71
C VAL A 326 -7.76 -2.16 -13.85
N ILE A 327 -6.77 -1.84 -14.67
CA ILE A 327 -5.54 -2.64 -14.80
C ILE A 327 -4.79 -2.66 -13.46
N LEU A 328 -4.63 -1.49 -12.81
CA LEU A 328 -4.00 -1.37 -11.49
C LEU A 328 -4.77 -2.15 -10.41
N TYR A 329 -6.09 -2.16 -10.45
CA TYR A 329 -6.91 -2.91 -9.50
C TYR A 329 -6.73 -4.42 -9.62
N ASN A 330 -6.64 -4.95 -10.85
CA ASN A 330 -6.54 -6.37 -11.11
C ASN A 330 -5.13 -6.93 -10.95
N LEU A 331 -4.12 -6.15 -11.33
CA LEU A 331 -2.72 -6.60 -11.34
C LEU A 331 -1.88 -6.00 -10.19
N GLY A 332 -2.38 -4.93 -9.55
CA GLY A 332 -1.75 -4.34 -8.37
C GLY A 332 -1.96 -5.20 -7.14
N GLN A 333 -1.00 -5.17 -6.23
CA GLN A 333 -1.03 -5.86 -4.95
C GLN A 333 -0.93 -4.85 -3.80
N GLY A 334 -1.27 -5.27 -2.58
CA GLY A 334 -1.09 -4.48 -1.38
C GLY A 334 -1.59 -3.02 -1.48
N PRO A 335 -0.74 -2.03 -1.15
CA PRO A 335 -1.10 -0.62 -1.13
C PRO A 335 -1.53 -0.03 -2.48
N VAL A 336 -1.03 -0.59 -3.60
CA VAL A 336 -1.38 -0.15 -4.97
C VAL A 336 -2.84 -0.43 -5.29
N LYS A 337 -3.40 -1.52 -4.77
CA LYS A 337 -4.82 -1.84 -4.95
C LYS A 337 -5.72 -0.82 -4.27
N GLY A 338 -5.34 -0.33 -3.08
CA GLY A 338 -6.03 0.77 -2.39
C GLY A 338 -6.01 2.07 -3.21
N PHE A 339 -4.86 2.42 -3.81
CA PHE A 339 -4.75 3.54 -4.74
C PHE A 339 -5.67 3.37 -5.96
N ALA A 340 -5.69 2.19 -6.58
CA ALA A 340 -6.54 1.92 -7.75
C ALA A 340 -8.03 2.08 -7.43
N VAL A 341 -8.48 1.62 -6.26
CA VAL A 341 -9.86 1.79 -5.80
C VAL A 341 -10.22 3.28 -5.68
N THR A 342 -9.40 4.06 -5.00
CA THR A 342 -9.65 5.51 -4.84
C THR A 342 -9.62 6.25 -6.17
N LEU A 343 -8.72 5.87 -7.10
CA LEU A 343 -8.64 6.43 -8.44
C LEU A 343 -9.92 6.12 -9.26
N ILE A 344 -10.36 4.87 -9.30
CA ILE A 344 -11.57 4.44 -10.04
C ILE A 344 -12.79 5.19 -9.50
N ILE A 345 -13.02 5.18 -8.19
CA ILE A 345 -14.14 5.88 -7.54
C ILE A 345 -14.06 7.37 -7.85
N GLY A 346 -12.86 7.96 -7.71
CA GLY A 346 -12.61 9.37 -7.97
C GLY A 346 -12.95 9.80 -9.39
N ILE A 347 -12.58 9.01 -10.41
CA ILE A 347 -12.87 9.26 -11.81
C ILE A 347 -14.39 9.21 -12.06
N ILE A 348 -15.07 8.18 -11.55
CA ILE A 348 -16.52 8.03 -11.73
C ILE A 348 -17.29 9.18 -11.06
N CYS A 349 -16.92 9.52 -9.82
CA CYS A 349 -17.53 10.64 -9.08
C CYS A 349 -17.24 11.98 -9.75
N SER A 350 -16.02 12.19 -10.24
CA SER A 350 -15.60 13.38 -10.96
C SER A 350 -16.40 13.58 -12.25
N PHE A 351 -16.53 12.53 -13.06
CA PHE A 351 -17.33 12.55 -14.27
C PHE A 351 -18.78 12.93 -13.98
N PHE A 352 -19.42 12.27 -12.99
CA PHE A 352 -20.77 12.57 -12.58
C PHE A 352 -20.92 14.03 -12.11
N SER A 353 -20.03 14.51 -11.23
CA SER A 353 -20.09 15.85 -10.68
C SER A 353 -19.88 16.92 -11.76
N ALA A 354 -18.92 16.72 -12.67
CA ALA A 354 -18.60 17.70 -13.71
C ALA A 354 -19.66 17.76 -14.82
N VAL A 355 -20.28 16.65 -15.18
CA VAL A 355 -21.24 16.61 -16.30
C VAL A 355 -22.66 16.91 -15.81
N PHE A 356 -23.09 16.31 -14.71
CA PHE A 356 -24.48 16.42 -14.26
C PHE A 356 -24.69 17.57 -13.27
N ILE A 357 -23.90 17.62 -12.17
CA ILE A 357 -24.11 18.63 -11.12
C ILE A 357 -23.83 20.03 -11.65
N THR A 358 -22.67 20.22 -12.32
CA THR A 358 -22.33 21.54 -12.87
C THR A 358 -23.33 21.99 -13.93
N ARG A 359 -23.81 21.08 -14.77
CA ARG A 359 -24.81 21.43 -15.81
C ARG A 359 -26.09 21.95 -15.17
N VAL A 360 -26.65 21.23 -14.20
CA VAL A 360 -27.88 21.64 -13.48
C VAL A 360 -27.72 23.01 -12.84
N VAL A 361 -26.57 23.22 -12.17
CA VAL A 361 -26.29 24.50 -11.49
C VAL A 361 -26.09 25.62 -12.49
N VAL A 362 -25.27 25.44 -13.53
CA VAL A 362 -25.04 26.43 -14.58
C VAL A 362 -26.33 26.80 -15.31
N GLU A 363 -27.16 25.83 -15.71
CA GLU A 363 -28.46 26.07 -16.34
C GLU A 363 -29.41 26.81 -15.42
N ARG A 364 -29.42 26.50 -14.11
CA ARG A 364 -30.29 27.20 -13.14
C ARG A 364 -29.89 28.66 -12.97
N PHE A 365 -28.60 28.97 -12.89
CA PHE A 365 -28.12 30.34 -12.73
C PHE A 365 -28.13 31.13 -14.04
N SER A 366 -28.05 30.48 -15.20
CA SER A 366 -28.08 31.13 -16.52
C SER A 366 -29.48 31.42 -17.09
N ARG A 367 -30.56 31.08 -16.33
CA ARG A 367 -31.96 31.27 -16.81
C ARG A 367 -32.30 32.67 -17.29
N LYS A 368 -31.64 33.70 -16.73
CA LYS A 368 -31.81 35.10 -17.12
C LYS A 368 -31.02 35.49 -18.39
N GLY A 369 -30.39 34.53 -19.05
CA GLY A 369 -29.58 34.76 -20.27
C GLY A 369 -28.42 35.73 -19.99
N ASP A 370 -28.21 36.66 -20.91
CA ASP A 370 -27.09 37.64 -20.82
C ASP A 370 -27.22 38.61 -19.65
N LYS A 371 -28.36 38.70 -18.98
CA LYS A 371 -28.57 39.42 -17.71
C LYS A 371 -28.16 38.59 -16.46
N SER A 372 -27.66 37.39 -16.65
CA SER A 372 -27.18 36.54 -15.57
C SER A 372 -25.88 37.12 -14.95
N LEU A 373 -25.74 36.92 -13.65
CA LEU A 373 -24.49 37.23 -12.94
C LEU A 373 -23.39 36.18 -13.20
N LEU A 374 -23.71 35.08 -13.89
CA LEU A 374 -22.77 34.00 -14.15
C LEU A 374 -21.76 34.41 -15.22
N ARG A 375 -20.51 34.55 -14.82
CA ARG A 375 -19.37 34.86 -15.71
C ARG A 375 -18.39 33.70 -15.68
N PHE A 376 -17.79 33.37 -16.83
CA PHE A 376 -16.79 32.31 -16.99
C PHE A 376 -15.35 32.85 -17.11
N SER A 377 -15.14 34.11 -16.90
CA SER A 377 -13.79 34.71 -16.95
C SER A 377 -13.78 36.06 -16.26
N PHE A 378 -12.61 36.45 -15.74
CA PHE A 378 -12.29 37.80 -15.42
C PHE A 378 -11.69 38.55 -16.66
N PRO A 379 -11.57 39.86 -16.64
CA PRO A 379 -10.98 40.61 -17.77
C PRO A 379 -9.60 40.10 -18.19
N PHE A 380 -8.73 39.75 -17.24
CA PHE A 380 -7.38 39.22 -17.53
C PHE A 380 -7.39 37.78 -18.06
N SER A 381 -8.33 36.92 -17.60
CA SER A 381 -8.40 35.52 -18.02
C SER A 381 -9.22 35.32 -19.31
N LYS A 382 -9.93 36.34 -19.77
CA LYS A 382 -10.80 36.25 -20.96
C LYS A 382 -10.04 35.87 -22.22
N ASN A 383 -8.86 36.47 -22.42
CA ASN A 383 -8.03 36.28 -23.62
C ASN A 383 -6.68 35.63 -23.33
N PHE A 384 -6.52 35.02 -22.15
CA PHE A 384 -5.26 34.40 -21.77
C PHE A 384 -4.87 33.32 -22.78
N LEU A 385 -3.72 33.44 -23.38
CA LEU A 385 -3.15 32.55 -24.40
C LEU A 385 -4.02 32.31 -25.66
N SER A 386 -5.10 33.08 -25.86
CA SER A 386 -6.02 32.85 -27.01
C SER A 386 -5.47 33.36 -28.36
N SER A 387 -4.49 34.27 -28.33
CA SER A 387 -3.89 34.89 -29.52
C SER A 387 -2.50 34.33 -29.87
N ILE A 388 -2.08 33.27 -29.23
CA ILE A 388 -0.78 32.66 -29.51
C ILE A 388 -0.78 32.02 -30.90
N LYS A 389 0.27 32.31 -31.66
CA LYS A 389 0.55 31.75 -32.98
C LYS A 389 1.99 31.23 -33.01
N ILE A 390 2.19 30.09 -32.34
CA ILE A 390 3.49 29.43 -32.29
C ILE A 390 3.54 28.34 -33.35
N ASN A 391 4.68 28.26 -34.08
CA ASN A 391 4.94 27.17 -35.00
C ASN A 391 5.56 25.98 -34.24
N PHE A 392 4.74 25.16 -33.60
CA PHE A 392 5.16 23.99 -32.81
C PHE A 392 5.82 22.92 -33.69
N LEU A 393 5.21 22.60 -34.84
CA LEU A 393 5.74 21.58 -35.74
C LEU A 393 7.07 21.98 -36.37
N GLY A 394 7.30 23.29 -36.58
CA GLY A 394 8.59 23.77 -37.06
C GLY A 394 9.72 23.56 -36.05
N ARG A 395 9.40 23.54 -34.74
CA ARG A 395 10.37 23.34 -33.64
C ARG A 395 10.53 21.88 -33.22
N ARG A 396 9.86 20.92 -33.88
CA ARG A 396 9.86 19.50 -33.48
C ARG A 396 11.24 18.87 -33.41
N LYS A 397 12.17 19.25 -34.31
CA LYS A 397 13.55 18.75 -34.30
C LYS A 397 14.29 19.09 -33.00
N PHE A 398 14.13 20.35 -32.54
CA PHE A 398 14.72 20.76 -31.27
C PHE A 398 14.15 19.97 -30.10
N ALA A 399 12.83 19.75 -30.08
CA ALA A 399 12.18 18.93 -29.07
C ALA A 399 12.68 17.48 -29.08
N TYR A 400 12.85 16.87 -30.24
CA TYR A 400 13.42 15.52 -30.36
C TYR A 400 14.86 15.45 -29.84
N TYR A 401 15.71 16.44 -30.15
CA TYR A 401 17.06 16.49 -29.61
C TYR A 401 17.05 16.66 -28.08
N PHE A 402 16.20 17.51 -27.56
CA PHE A 402 16.06 17.68 -26.10
C PHE A 402 15.66 16.36 -25.41
N SER A 403 14.62 15.71 -25.90
CA SER A 403 14.17 14.41 -25.36
C SER A 403 15.26 13.35 -25.46
N PHE A 404 15.92 13.25 -26.63
CA PHE A 404 16.98 12.26 -26.86
C PHE A 404 18.17 12.48 -25.90
N ILE A 405 18.60 13.74 -25.73
CA ILE A 405 19.70 14.08 -24.82
C ILE A 405 19.30 13.75 -23.37
N PHE A 406 18.11 14.18 -22.92
CA PHE A 406 17.68 13.95 -21.55
C PHE A 406 17.54 12.45 -21.23
N ILE A 407 16.86 11.72 -22.08
CA ILE A 407 16.71 10.26 -21.93
C ILE A 407 18.08 9.57 -22.05
N GLY A 408 18.94 10.00 -22.99
CA GLY A 408 20.29 9.48 -23.15
C GLY A 408 21.15 9.66 -21.90
N VAL A 409 21.15 10.86 -21.30
CA VAL A 409 21.83 11.15 -20.02
C VAL A 409 21.25 10.26 -18.90
N GLY A 410 19.93 10.11 -18.84
CA GLY A 410 19.27 9.25 -17.86
C GLY A 410 19.66 7.78 -18.02
N LEU A 411 19.72 7.26 -19.24
CA LEU A 411 20.15 5.88 -19.51
C LEU A 411 21.63 5.65 -19.18
N VAL A 412 22.50 6.62 -19.47
CA VAL A 412 23.92 6.53 -19.07
C VAL A 412 24.02 6.56 -17.53
N SER A 413 23.26 7.44 -16.86
CA SER A 413 23.14 7.49 -15.41
C SER A 413 22.70 6.13 -14.83
N LEU A 414 21.70 5.50 -15.48
CA LEU A 414 21.18 4.18 -15.11
C LEU A 414 22.26 3.09 -15.18
N ILE A 415 23.11 3.13 -16.21
CA ILE A 415 24.20 2.15 -16.38
C ILE A 415 25.29 2.35 -15.32
N ILE A 416 25.58 3.61 -14.94
CA ILE A 416 26.66 3.94 -13.99
C ILE A 416 26.26 3.62 -12.55
N LYS A 417 25.08 4.04 -12.12
CA LYS A 417 24.64 3.99 -10.69
C LYS A 417 23.46 3.05 -10.44
N GLY A 418 22.77 2.60 -11.48
CA GLY A 418 21.56 1.79 -11.36
C GLY A 418 20.35 2.58 -10.89
N LEU A 419 19.26 1.85 -10.65
CA LEU A 419 18.05 2.37 -9.98
C LEU A 419 18.04 1.93 -8.52
N THR A 420 17.56 2.79 -7.67
CA THR A 420 17.32 2.48 -6.27
C THR A 420 16.01 1.68 -6.18
N LEU A 421 16.12 0.36 -6.19
CA LEU A 421 14.94 -0.53 -6.07
C LEU A 421 14.59 -0.72 -4.59
N GLY A 422 13.31 -0.58 -4.25
CA GLY A 422 12.78 -0.92 -2.94
C GLY A 422 12.71 -2.43 -2.71
N VAL A 423 12.36 -2.83 -1.47
CA VAL A 423 12.18 -4.25 -1.08
C VAL A 423 11.15 -4.97 -1.93
N ASP A 424 10.14 -4.28 -2.43
CA ASP A 424 9.11 -4.83 -3.33
C ASP A 424 9.71 -5.45 -4.61
N PHE A 425 10.86 -4.96 -5.05
CA PHE A 425 11.54 -5.42 -6.27
C PHE A 425 12.83 -6.18 -6.01
N LYS A 426 13.50 -5.94 -4.88
CA LYS A 426 14.72 -6.68 -4.50
C LYS A 426 14.40 -7.91 -3.67
N GLY A 427 13.29 -7.88 -2.95
CA GLY A 427 13.04 -8.76 -1.81
C GLY A 427 13.88 -8.34 -0.59
N GLY A 428 13.63 -8.97 0.53
CA GLY A 428 14.35 -8.71 1.77
C GLY A 428 13.51 -8.01 2.83
N ARG A 429 14.19 -7.36 3.77
CA ARG A 429 13.57 -6.67 4.91
C ARG A 429 14.01 -5.22 4.95
N SER A 430 13.08 -4.33 5.28
CA SER A 430 13.33 -2.90 5.43
C SER A 430 12.82 -2.42 6.78
N TYR A 431 13.63 -1.61 7.45
CA TYR A 431 13.32 -1.05 8.76
C TYR A 431 13.47 0.47 8.70
N VAL A 432 12.48 1.19 9.22
CA VAL A 432 12.58 2.63 9.46
C VAL A 432 12.94 2.81 10.93
N VAL A 433 14.13 3.35 11.17
CA VAL A 433 14.69 3.52 12.51
C VAL A 433 14.75 5.01 12.84
N THR A 434 14.15 5.39 13.97
CA THR A 434 14.17 6.76 14.49
C THR A 434 15.15 6.83 15.64
N PHE A 435 16.18 7.68 15.51
CA PHE A 435 17.21 7.91 16.51
C PHE A 435 16.91 9.17 17.31
N SER A 436 17.45 9.23 18.54
CA SER A 436 17.40 10.44 19.37
C SER A 436 18.15 11.63 18.77
N GLY A 437 19.16 11.37 17.93
CA GLY A 437 19.97 12.40 17.27
C GLY A 437 20.30 12.04 15.82
N THR A 438 20.85 13.01 15.08
CA THR A 438 21.29 12.81 13.69
C THR A 438 22.36 11.73 13.59
N GLN A 439 22.18 10.79 12.65
CA GLN A 439 23.12 9.73 12.36
C GLN A 439 23.65 9.83 10.93
N ASN A 440 24.90 9.40 10.72
CA ASN A 440 25.48 9.35 9.38
C ASN A 440 25.12 8.02 8.68
N PRO A 441 24.34 8.04 7.59
CA PRO A 441 23.90 6.82 6.91
C PRO A 441 25.06 5.93 6.47
N THR A 442 26.17 6.52 5.96
CA THR A 442 27.33 5.75 5.48
C THR A 442 28.05 5.01 6.60
N ASN A 443 28.15 5.61 7.79
CA ASN A 443 28.75 4.95 8.94
C ASN A 443 27.92 3.77 9.42
N ILE A 444 26.59 3.96 9.47
CA ILE A 444 25.62 2.90 9.83
C ILE A 444 25.68 1.77 8.80
N GLU A 445 25.68 2.09 7.50
CA GLU A 445 25.75 1.12 6.41
C GLU A 445 27.03 0.26 6.51
N THR A 446 28.19 0.91 6.67
CA THR A 446 29.48 0.21 6.76
C THR A 446 29.55 -0.71 7.99
N GLY A 447 29.02 -0.25 9.12
CA GLY A 447 28.98 -1.05 10.35
C GLY A 447 28.01 -2.23 10.25
N LEU A 448 26.84 -2.01 9.68
CA LEU A 448 25.84 -3.07 9.50
C LEU A 448 26.25 -4.10 8.43
N GLN A 449 27.02 -3.75 7.40
CA GLN A 449 27.58 -4.71 6.46
C GLN A 449 28.39 -5.81 7.17
N GLN A 450 29.16 -5.44 8.18
CA GLN A 450 29.90 -6.43 8.99
C GLN A 450 28.96 -7.30 9.83
N SER A 451 27.92 -6.71 10.39
CA SER A 451 26.92 -7.42 11.19
C SER A 451 26.11 -8.42 10.35
N PHE A 452 25.79 -8.11 9.12
CA PHE A 452 25.03 -8.98 8.21
C PHE A 452 25.91 -9.83 7.27
N ASN A 453 27.14 -10.19 7.69
CA ASN A 453 28.06 -11.05 6.91
C ASN A 453 28.36 -10.59 5.49
N ASN A 454 28.33 -9.28 5.23
CA ASN A 454 28.44 -8.64 3.93
C ASN A 454 27.27 -8.92 2.95
N ASP A 455 26.17 -9.47 3.43
CA ASP A 455 24.92 -9.50 2.65
C ASP A 455 24.36 -8.08 2.53
N GLY A 456 23.84 -7.78 1.33
CA GLY A 456 23.51 -6.42 0.90
C GLY A 456 22.71 -5.62 1.92
N VAL A 457 23.33 -4.57 2.44
CA VAL A 457 22.70 -3.56 3.31
C VAL A 457 22.71 -2.23 2.60
N GLU A 458 21.62 -1.51 2.67
CA GLU A 458 21.48 -0.16 2.13
C GLU A 458 20.86 0.75 3.20
N VAL A 459 21.50 1.88 3.49
CA VAL A 459 21.03 2.83 4.52
C VAL A 459 20.82 4.19 3.90
N LYS A 460 19.62 4.76 4.10
CA LYS A 460 19.23 6.07 3.57
C LYS A 460 18.54 6.90 4.63
N THR A 461 18.67 8.22 4.50
CA THR A 461 17.86 9.16 5.28
C THR A 461 16.38 9.07 4.82
N PHE A 462 15.46 9.07 5.76
CA PHE A 462 14.03 8.98 5.51
C PHE A 462 13.29 10.16 6.12
N GLY A 463 13.26 11.24 5.37
CA GLY A 463 12.58 12.50 5.74
C GLY A 463 13.43 13.41 6.63
N ALA A 464 13.63 13.07 7.89
CA ALA A 464 14.47 13.83 8.82
C ALA A 464 15.85 13.17 8.97
N ASP A 465 16.86 13.97 9.35
CA ASP A 465 18.25 13.50 9.46
C ASP A 465 18.49 12.48 10.61
N ASN A 466 17.54 12.37 11.53
CA ASN A 466 17.54 11.40 12.61
C ASN A 466 16.69 10.16 12.30
N ILE A 467 16.14 10.03 11.11
CA ILE A 467 15.36 8.86 10.69
C ILE A 467 16.05 8.22 9.50
N LEU A 468 16.42 6.95 9.66
CA LEU A 468 17.07 6.18 8.62
C LEU A 468 16.19 5.00 8.18
N LYS A 469 16.16 4.75 6.88
CA LYS A 469 15.61 3.52 6.30
C LYS A 469 16.77 2.58 6.01
N ILE A 470 16.73 1.42 6.63
CA ILE A 470 17.73 0.35 6.54
C ILE A 470 17.10 -0.82 5.82
N THR A 471 17.67 -1.21 4.68
CA THR A 471 17.19 -2.32 3.86
C THR A 471 18.26 -3.40 3.80
N THR A 472 17.88 -4.67 4.01
CA THR A 472 18.81 -5.81 3.93
C THR A 472 18.20 -6.98 3.20
N SER A 473 19.05 -7.70 2.44
CA SER A 473 18.74 -8.99 1.82
C SER A 473 19.21 -10.19 2.65
N TYR A 474 19.72 -9.96 3.85
CA TYR A 474 20.18 -11.03 4.74
C TYR A 474 19.05 -12.03 5.03
N LEU A 475 19.32 -13.33 4.87
CA LEU A 475 18.34 -14.42 4.98
C LEU A 475 17.08 -14.24 4.11
N ILE A 476 17.22 -13.71 2.90
CA ILE A 476 16.09 -13.46 2.00
C ILE A 476 15.39 -14.74 1.55
N ASP A 477 16.15 -15.83 1.38
CA ASP A 477 15.64 -17.14 0.94
C ASP A 477 15.08 -17.99 2.10
N ASP A 478 15.17 -17.51 3.34
CA ASP A 478 14.63 -18.17 4.53
C ASP A 478 13.30 -17.49 4.93
N ASP A 479 12.19 -18.16 4.62
CA ASP A 479 10.83 -17.70 4.90
C ASP A 479 10.34 -18.10 6.30
N SER A 480 11.19 -18.67 7.16
CA SER A 480 10.82 -19.03 8.52
C SER A 480 10.61 -17.80 9.41
N ASP A 481 9.70 -17.89 10.37
CA ASP A 481 9.49 -16.82 11.37
C ASP A 481 10.75 -16.60 12.23
N ASP A 482 11.55 -17.65 12.44
CA ASP A 482 12.85 -17.57 13.13
C ASP A 482 13.86 -16.69 12.39
N ALA A 483 13.79 -16.62 11.05
CA ALA A 483 14.66 -15.76 10.26
C ALA A 483 14.34 -14.29 10.49
N ASP A 484 13.06 -13.92 10.65
CA ASP A 484 12.65 -12.54 10.90
C ASP A 484 13.16 -12.05 12.26
N VAL A 485 13.05 -12.88 13.28
CA VAL A 485 13.59 -12.59 14.62
C VAL A 485 15.13 -12.43 14.55
N LYS A 486 15.84 -13.36 13.91
CA LYS A 486 17.28 -13.30 13.76
C LYS A 486 17.76 -12.02 13.05
N VAL A 487 17.08 -11.62 11.97
CA VAL A 487 17.45 -10.41 11.24
C VAL A 487 17.22 -9.16 12.08
N LYS A 488 16.09 -9.10 12.82
CA LYS A 488 15.80 -7.99 13.74
C LYS A 488 16.82 -7.91 14.87
N ASP A 489 17.15 -9.03 15.50
CA ASP A 489 18.13 -9.10 16.60
C ASP A 489 19.53 -8.71 16.11
N GLN A 490 19.92 -9.15 14.91
CA GLN A 490 21.19 -8.79 14.29
C GLN A 490 21.25 -7.29 13.96
N LEU A 491 20.13 -6.70 13.50
CA LEU A 491 20.00 -5.27 13.29
C LEU A 491 20.17 -4.50 14.60
N ILE A 492 19.44 -4.89 15.65
CA ILE A 492 19.49 -4.25 16.95
C ILE A 492 20.92 -4.34 17.53
N SER A 493 21.51 -5.54 17.52
CA SER A 493 22.88 -5.74 18.02
C SER A 493 23.90 -4.92 17.23
N GLY A 494 23.76 -4.85 15.90
CA GLY A 494 24.60 -4.04 15.03
C GLY A 494 24.46 -2.55 15.33
N LEU A 495 23.25 -2.04 15.45
CA LEU A 495 22.99 -0.63 15.75
C LEU A 495 23.48 -0.23 17.14
N ASN A 496 23.24 -1.05 18.15
CA ASN A 496 23.76 -0.80 19.51
C ASN A 496 25.29 -0.64 19.51
N ASN A 497 26.00 -1.50 18.78
CA ASN A 497 27.44 -1.47 18.70
C ASN A 497 28.00 -0.26 17.91
N ILE A 498 27.27 0.19 16.88
CA ILE A 498 27.72 1.29 16.01
C ILE A 498 27.41 2.65 16.64
N THR A 499 26.21 2.79 17.23
CA THR A 499 25.70 4.09 17.71
C THR A 499 25.94 4.34 19.19
N ASN A 500 26.20 3.28 19.98
CA ASN A 500 26.19 3.29 21.46
C ASN A 500 24.83 3.76 22.04
N LEU A 501 23.74 3.62 21.29
CA LEU A 501 22.36 3.88 21.73
C LEU A 501 21.68 2.56 22.05
N ASN A 502 20.67 2.59 22.92
CA ASN A 502 19.89 1.40 23.27
C ASN A 502 18.60 1.33 22.46
N PHE A 503 18.19 0.12 22.09
CA PHE A 503 16.89 -0.11 21.46
C PHE A 503 15.75 0.10 22.47
N SER A 504 14.70 0.79 22.06
CA SER A 504 13.44 0.94 22.79
C SER A 504 12.29 0.41 21.94
N GLU A 505 11.41 -0.39 22.53
CA GLU A 505 10.19 -0.84 21.85
C GLU A 505 9.10 0.26 21.82
N ASP A 506 9.17 1.21 22.76
CA ASP A 506 8.23 2.34 22.78
C ASP A 506 8.62 3.38 21.73
N ASP A 507 7.80 3.51 20.69
CA ASP A 507 7.99 4.48 19.60
C ASP A 507 7.43 5.87 19.93
N THR A 508 6.77 6.03 21.10
CA THR A 508 6.15 7.29 21.53
C THR A 508 7.14 8.20 22.25
N MET A 509 8.21 7.65 22.84
CA MET A 509 9.24 8.39 23.58
C MET A 509 10.64 7.91 23.17
N VAL A 510 11.30 8.67 22.32
CA VAL A 510 12.74 8.48 22.04
C VAL A 510 13.53 9.36 23.03
N ASP A 511 14.05 8.73 24.07
CA ASP A 511 14.95 9.40 25.05
C ASP A 511 16.30 9.71 24.42
N ASP A 512 17.07 10.64 25.03
CA ASP A 512 18.34 11.15 24.51
C ASP A 512 19.39 10.06 24.19
N ASN A 513 19.21 8.82 24.68
CA ASN A 513 20.16 7.71 24.49
C ASN A 513 19.53 6.46 23.87
N THR A 514 18.41 6.62 23.16
CA THR A 514 17.67 5.49 22.58
C THR A 514 17.40 5.68 21.08
N TYR A 515 17.03 4.58 20.44
CA TYR A 515 16.43 4.55 19.10
C TYR A 515 15.30 3.52 19.08
N THR A 516 14.39 3.66 18.14
CA THR A 516 13.24 2.75 17.96
C THR A 516 13.07 2.36 16.51
N ILE A 517 12.50 1.19 16.25
CA ILE A 517 12.09 0.73 14.93
C ILE A 517 10.64 1.18 14.71
N SER A 518 10.47 2.29 13.99
CA SER A 518 9.16 2.91 13.74
C SER A 518 8.33 2.21 12.66
N SER A 519 8.97 1.40 11.79
CA SER A 519 8.29 0.59 10.79
C SER A 519 9.19 -0.54 10.32
N SER A 520 8.57 -1.66 9.96
CA SER A 520 9.25 -2.78 9.30
C SER A 520 8.42 -3.28 8.12
N SER A 521 9.09 -3.77 7.09
CA SER A 521 8.45 -4.47 5.98
C SER A 521 9.32 -5.63 5.51
N LYS A 522 8.66 -6.75 5.19
CA LYS A 522 9.26 -7.97 4.63
C LYS A 522 8.61 -8.25 3.29
N VAL A 523 9.41 -8.59 2.30
CA VAL A 523 8.95 -9.12 1.02
C VAL A 523 9.85 -10.30 0.65
N GLY A 524 9.26 -11.50 0.54
CA GLY A 524 9.98 -12.69 0.11
C GLY A 524 10.47 -12.59 -1.34
N ALA A 525 11.53 -13.30 -1.68
CA ALA A 525 12.14 -13.27 -3.02
C ALA A 525 11.15 -13.63 -4.14
N THR A 526 10.31 -14.65 -3.92
CA THR A 526 9.29 -15.09 -4.89
C THR A 526 8.25 -14.00 -5.16
N ILE A 527 7.79 -13.31 -4.10
CA ILE A 527 6.82 -12.21 -4.23
C ILE A 527 7.45 -11.02 -4.95
N ALA A 528 8.70 -10.68 -4.66
CA ALA A 528 9.41 -9.61 -5.37
C ALA A 528 9.49 -9.88 -6.88
N ASP A 529 9.73 -11.12 -7.28
CA ASP A 529 9.74 -11.51 -8.70
C ASP A 529 8.33 -11.48 -9.33
N ASP A 530 7.30 -11.88 -8.59
CA ASP A 530 5.90 -11.76 -9.04
C ASP A 530 5.49 -10.29 -9.22
N ILE A 531 5.91 -9.40 -8.31
CA ILE A 531 5.68 -7.95 -8.41
C ILE A 531 6.37 -7.37 -9.64
N LYS A 532 7.63 -7.73 -9.92
CA LYS A 532 8.35 -7.32 -11.15
C LYS A 532 7.58 -7.72 -12.40
N ASN A 533 7.21 -8.99 -12.48
CA ASN A 533 6.51 -9.54 -13.63
C ASN A 533 5.12 -8.88 -13.81
N SER A 534 4.33 -8.77 -12.75
CA SER A 534 3.02 -8.12 -12.78
C SER A 534 3.12 -6.65 -13.16
N SER A 535 4.13 -5.93 -12.68
CA SER A 535 4.40 -4.53 -13.03
C SER A 535 4.70 -4.37 -14.51
N PHE A 536 5.58 -5.22 -15.05
CA PHE A 536 5.91 -5.21 -16.48
C PHE A 536 4.69 -5.52 -17.36
N TYR A 537 3.96 -6.60 -17.03
CA TYR A 537 2.74 -6.97 -17.77
C TYR A 537 1.66 -5.89 -17.68
N SER A 538 1.51 -5.22 -16.54
CA SER A 538 0.57 -4.11 -16.37
C SER A 538 0.89 -2.95 -17.31
N GLY A 539 2.16 -2.57 -17.42
CA GLY A 539 2.62 -1.52 -18.33
C GLY A 539 2.36 -1.86 -19.79
N VAL A 540 2.74 -3.05 -20.22
CA VAL A 540 2.52 -3.53 -21.59
C VAL A 540 1.02 -3.61 -21.90
N LEU A 541 0.23 -4.18 -21.00
CA LEU A 541 -1.22 -4.30 -21.16
C LEU A 541 -1.90 -2.91 -21.26
N ALA A 542 -1.47 -1.95 -20.45
CA ALA A 542 -1.98 -0.58 -20.50
C ALA A 542 -1.71 0.07 -21.85
N LEU A 543 -0.47 -0.05 -22.37
CA LEU A 543 -0.11 0.49 -23.69
C LEU A 543 -0.92 -0.16 -24.83
N ILE A 544 -1.08 -1.48 -24.80
CA ILE A 544 -1.88 -2.22 -25.80
C ILE A 544 -3.35 -1.81 -25.73
N ALA A 545 -3.92 -1.76 -24.53
CA ALA A 545 -5.32 -1.41 -24.35
C ALA A 545 -5.62 0.03 -24.81
N ILE A 546 -4.72 0.97 -24.48
CA ILE A 546 -4.80 2.36 -24.96
C ILE A 546 -4.65 2.43 -26.48
N PHE A 547 -3.71 1.69 -27.08
CA PHE A 547 -3.54 1.62 -28.52
C PHE A 547 -4.84 1.17 -29.21
N ILE A 548 -5.44 0.08 -28.73
CA ILE A 548 -6.70 -0.46 -29.29
C ILE A 548 -7.85 0.55 -29.10
N TYR A 549 -7.96 1.15 -27.90
CA TYR A 549 -8.99 2.15 -27.64
C TYR A 549 -8.90 3.33 -28.60
N ILE A 550 -7.70 3.91 -28.79
CA ILE A 550 -7.50 5.05 -29.70
C ILE A 550 -7.73 4.63 -31.15
N LEU A 551 -7.36 3.41 -31.54
CA LEU A 551 -7.60 2.88 -32.88
C LEU A 551 -9.11 2.81 -33.19
N ILE A 552 -9.90 2.30 -32.27
CA ILE A 552 -11.37 2.22 -32.40
C ILE A 552 -11.97 3.64 -32.42
N ARG A 553 -11.49 4.52 -31.57
CA ARG A 553 -12.02 5.86 -31.37
C ARG A 553 -11.73 6.81 -32.54
N PHE A 554 -10.55 6.79 -33.08
CA PHE A 554 -10.09 7.69 -34.15
C PHE A 554 -10.12 7.04 -35.54
N ARG A 555 -10.28 5.71 -35.62
CA ARG A 555 -10.36 4.93 -36.87
C ARG A 555 -9.15 5.06 -37.80
N LYS A 556 -8.03 5.61 -37.31
CA LYS A 556 -6.78 5.78 -38.05
C LYS A 556 -5.62 5.40 -37.15
N TRP A 557 -4.81 4.42 -37.56
CA TRP A 557 -3.70 3.87 -36.76
C TRP A 557 -2.60 4.91 -36.44
N GLN A 558 -2.49 5.97 -37.25
CA GLN A 558 -1.51 7.04 -37.04
C GLN A 558 -1.73 7.78 -35.69
N PHE A 559 -2.98 7.96 -35.27
CA PHE A 559 -3.30 8.54 -33.97
C PHE A 559 -2.86 7.62 -32.84
N SER A 560 -3.14 6.30 -32.96
CA SER A 560 -2.75 5.32 -31.93
C SER A 560 -1.23 5.22 -31.79
N THR A 561 -0.52 5.17 -32.91
CA THR A 561 0.94 5.09 -32.92
C THR A 561 1.55 6.36 -32.33
N GLY A 562 1.07 7.55 -32.69
CA GLY A 562 1.54 8.81 -32.10
C GLY A 562 1.35 8.86 -30.60
N ALA A 563 0.18 8.40 -30.12
CA ALA A 563 -0.13 8.35 -28.71
C ALA A 563 0.79 7.36 -27.94
N VAL A 564 0.92 6.13 -28.41
CA VAL A 564 1.72 5.11 -27.70
C VAL A 564 3.22 5.45 -27.68
N ILE A 565 3.74 6.03 -28.78
CA ILE A 565 5.14 6.51 -28.78
C ILE A 565 5.34 7.63 -27.76
N ALA A 566 4.37 8.54 -27.60
CA ALA A 566 4.45 9.58 -26.59
C ALA A 566 4.39 8.98 -25.17
N LEU A 567 3.51 8.03 -24.90
CA LEU A 567 3.43 7.36 -23.59
C LEU A 567 4.71 6.59 -23.24
N PHE A 568 5.29 5.91 -24.23
CA PHE A 568 6.58 5.23 -24.05
C PHE A 568 7.72 6.22 -23.77
N HIS A 569 7.74 7.34 -24.50
CA HIS A 569 8.67 8.44 -24.25
C HIS A 569 8.51 8.99 -22.82
N ASP A 570 7.28 9.23 -22.37
CA ASP A 570 7.01 9.79 -21.04
C ASP A 570 7.48 8.83 -19.94
N THR A 571 7.26 7.54 -20.10
CA THR A 571 7.74 6.50 -19.20
C THR A 571 9.28 6.52 -19.11
N LEU A 572 9.97 6.54 -20.24
CA LEU A 572 11.43 6.60 -20.28
C LEU A 572 11.98 7.89 -19.67
N PHE A 573 11.28 9.01 -19.88
CA PHE A 573 11.67 10.30 -19.33
C PHE A 573 11.57 10.31 -17.79
N VAL A 574 10.49 9.75 -17.22
CA VAL A 574 10.32 9.64 -15.76
C VAL A 574 11.40 8.73 -15.15
N ILE A 575 11.66 7.57 -15.74
CA ILE A 575 12.74 6.66 -15.28
C ILE A 575 14.10 7.38 -15.35
N SER A 576 14.36 8.13 -16.42
CA SER A 576 15.58 8.93 -16.58
C SER A 576 15.70 10.00 -15.51
N ALA A 577 14.59 10.67 -15.16
CA ALA A 577 14.57 11.68 -14.10
C ALA A 577 14.91 11.07 -12.73
N PHE A 578 14.40 9.87 -12.40
CA PHE A 578 14.77 9.14 -11.18
C PHE A 578 16.26 8.79 -11.15
N SER A 579 16.79 8.28 -12.25
CA SER A 579 18.21 7.95 -12.35
C SER A 579 19.12 9.19 -12.21
N ILE A 580 18.74 10.31 -12.83
CA ILE A 580 19.47 11.57 -12.70
C ILE A 580 19.38 12.13 -11.27
N ALA A 581 18.18 12.08 -10.64
CA ALA A 581 18.00 12.49 -9.25
C ALA A 581 18.91 11.70 -8.29
N ASN A 582 19.07 10.39 -8.53
CA ASN A 582 19.96 9.54 -7.75
C ASN A 582 21.45 9.97 -7.85
N ILE A 583 21.92 10.42 -9.03
CA ILE A 583 23.28 10.98 -9.15
C ILE A 583 23.41 12.30 -8.39
N LEU A 584 22.36 13.12 -8.38
CA LEU A 584 22.34 14.40 -7.68
C LEU A 584 22.20 14.27 -6.16
N GLY A 585 22.11 13.05 -5.62
CA GLY A 585 21.99 12.77 -4.19
C GLY A 585 20.55 12.63 -3.68
N TYR A 586 19.55 12.71 -4.55
CA TYR A 586 18.14 12.49 -4.20
C TYR A 586 17.74 11.06 -4.57
N SER A 587 17.83 10.14 -3.62
CA SER A 587 17.52 8.72 -3.85
C SER A 587 16.04 8.43 -3.60
N TYR A 588 15.22 8.56 -4.64
CA TYR A 588 13.84 8.07 -4.62
C TYR A 588 13.82 6.57 -4.93
N GLU A 589 13.10 5.80 -4.12
CA GLU A 589 12.95 4.37 -4.35
C GLU A 589 11.95 4.06 -5.46
N ILE A 590 12.25 3.03 -6.23
CA ILE A 590 11.32 2.40 -7.16
C ILE A 590 10.70 1.22 -6.42
N ASP A 591 9.47 1.42 -6.00
CA ASP A 591 8.60 0.49 -5.28
C ASP A 591 7.29 0.24 -6.06
N GLN A 592 6.38 -0.53 -5.51
CA GLN A 592 5.06 -0.73 -6.12
C GLN A 592 4.30 0.59 -6.32
N VAL A 593 4.48 1.56 -5.42
CA VAL A 593 3.79 2.86 -5.47
C VAL A 593 4.29 3.70 -6.64
N PHE A 594 5.59 3.60 -6.97
CA PHE A 594 6.15 4.20 -8.18
C PHE A 594 5.52 3.62 -9.46
N ILE A 595 5.27 2.31 -9.52
CA ILE A 595 4.59 1.71 -10.68
C ILE A 595 3.16 2.24 -10.81
N ALA A 596 2.45 2.43 -9.69
CA ALA A 596 1.14 3.06 -9.70
C ALA A 596 1.21 4.50 -10.24
N ALA A 597 2.25 5.27 -9.87
CA ALA A 597 2.49 6.61 -10.43
C ALA A 597 2.73 6.54 -11.94
N LEU A 598 3.59 5.63 -12.42
CA LEU A 598 3.91 5.46 -13.85
C LEU A 598 2.67 5.14 -14.68
N LEU A 599 1.87 4.17 -14.24
CA LEU A 599 0.63 3.82 -14.92
C LEU A 599 -0.38 4.97 -14.90
N THR A 600 -0.43 5.72 -13.79
CA THR A 600 -1.27 6.91 -13.69
C THR A 600 -0.84 8.01 -14.65
N ILE A 601 0.48 8.22 -14.80
CA ILE A 601 1.03 9.17 -15.79
C ILE A 601 0.62 8.77 -17.20
N ILE A 602 0.67 7.48 -17.54
CA ILE A 602 0.19 6.96 -18.82
C ILE A 602 -1.29 7.32 -19.03
N GLY A 603 -2.14 7.12 -18.02
CA GLY A 603 -3.55 7.50 -18.08
C GLY A 603 -3.80 8.99 -18.15
N TYR A 604 -2.97 9.80 -17.49
CA TYR A 604 -3.07 11.26 -17.50
C TYR A 604 -2.53 11.88 -18.79
N SER A 605 -1.36 11.49 -19.25
CA SER A 605 -0.71 12.01 -20.45
C SER A 605 -1.56 11.80 -21.71
N ILE A 606 -2.24 10.65 -21.80
CA ILE A 606 -3.12 10.36 -22.92
C ILE A 606 -4.32 11.31 -23.01
N ASN A 607 -4.79 11.86 -21.87
CA ASN A 607 -5.90 12.81 -21.84
C ASN A 607 -5.59 14.07 -22.69
N ASP A 608 -4.44 14.69 -22.48
CA ASP A 608 -4.00 15.84 -23.27
C ASP A 608 -3.84 15.50 -24.76
N THR A 609 -3.26 14.32 -25.03
CA THR A 609 -3.06 13.83 -26.40
C THR A 609 -4.39 13.63 -27.14
N VAL A 610 -5.37 12.99 -26.49
CA VAL A 610 -6.70 12.75 -27.07
C VAL A 610 -7.41 14.05 -27.42
N VAL A 611 -7.29 15.07 -26.56
CA VAL A 611 -7.93 16.37 -26.81
C VAL A 611 -7.30 17.11 -27.99
N VAL A 612 -5.97 17.09 -28.09
CA VAL A 612 -5.29 17.64 -29.25
C VAL A 612 -5.68 16.89 -30.52
N PHE A 613 -5.74 15.57 -30.46
CA PHE A 613 -6.13 14.71 -31.59
C PHE A 613 -7.59 14.91 -32.01
N ASP A 614 -8.50 15.08 -31.05
CA ASP A 614 -9.91 15.37 -31.34
C ASP A 614 -10.04 16.72 -32.08
N ARG A 615 -9.29 17.74 -31.65
CA ARG A 615 -9.25 19.04 -32.36
C ARG A 615 -8.62 18.95 -33.74
N ILE A 616 -7.57 18.14 -33.90
CA ILE A 616 -6.95 17.89 -35.22
C ILE A 616 -7.99 17.20 -36.14
N ARG A 617 -8.70 16.18 -35.66
CA ARG A 617 -9.73 15.49 -36.41
C ARG A 617 -10.86 16.42 -36.84
N GLU A 618 -11.33 17.26 -35.91
CA GLU A 618 -12.35 18.29 -36.17
C GLU A 618 -11.90 19.25 -37.29
N ASN A 619 -10.70 19.83 -37.16
CA ASN A 619 -10.20 20.77 -38.13
C ASN A 619 -9.85 20.14 -39.50
N LEU A 620 -9.41 18.89 -39.54
CA LEU A 620 -9.19 18.14 -40.78
C LEU A 620 -10.50 17.85 -41.49
N GLY A 621 -11.61 17.64 -40.77
CA GLY A 621 -12.94 17.48 -41.34
C GLY A 621 -13.46 18.80 -41.96
N ILE A 622 -13.25 19.92 -41.27
CA ILE A 622 -13.68 21.27 -41.74
C ILE A 622 -12.84 21.73 -42.93
N LYS A 623 -11.53 21.49 -42.91
CA LYS A 623 -10.55 21.95 -43.91
C LYS A 623 -10.07 20.79 -44.80
N ALA A 624 -11.00 19.98 -45.27
CA ALA A 624 -10.67 18.84 -46.14
C ALA A 624 -9.88 19.30 -47.39
N GLY A 625 -8.75 18.64 -47.67
CA GLY A 625 -7.89 18.99 -48.80
C GLY A 625 -6.81 20.05 -48.50
N SER A 626 -6.78 20.65 -47.32
CA SER A 626 -5.72 21.59 -46.95
C SER A 626 -4.44 20.82 -46.54
N GLU A 627 -3.28 21.50 -46.61
CA GLU A 627 -2.03 20.95 -46.10
C GLU A 627 -2.13 20.61 -44.59
N ILE A 628 -1.62 19.45 -44.21
CA ILE A 628 -1.77 18.92 -42.84
C ILE A 628 -1.01 19.76 -41.80
N ILE A 629 0.18 20.26 -42.12
CA ILE A 629 1.02 20.96 -41.14
C ILE A 629 0.39 22.24 -40.61
N PRO A 630 -0.15 23.16 -41.46
CA PRO A 630 -0.88 24.32 -40.97
C PRO A 630 -2.10 23.99 -40.14
N VAL A 631 -2.90 22.98 -40.58
CA VAL A 631 -4.11 22.57 -39.86
C VAL A 631 -3.81 22.02 -38.48
N VAL A 632 -2.78 21.17 -38.38
CA VAL A 632 -2.34 20.60 -37.09
C VAL A 632 -1.77 21.66 -36.19
N ASN A 633 -0.92 22.57 -36.71
CA ASN A 633 -0.36 23.64 -35.92
C ASN A 633 -1.42 24.62 -35.39
N GLU A 634 -2.46 24.92 -36.18
CA GLU A 634 -3.63 25.67 -35.74
C GLU A 634 -4.40 24.95 -34.64
N SER A 635 -4.57 23.63 -34.76
CA SER A 635 -5.24 22.80 -33.76
C SER A 635 -4.54 22.83 -32.41
N ILE A 636 -3.21 22.72 -32.39
CA ILE A 636 -2.40 22.85 -31.18
C ILE A 636 -2.58 24.25 -30.56
N ASN A 637 -2.45 25.33 -31.36
CA ASN A 637 -2.61 26.69 -30.85
C ASN A 637 -4.00 26.94 -30.24
N LYS A 638 -5.06 26.29 -30.74
CA LYS A 638 -6.40 26.40 -30.18
C LYS A 638 -6.59 25.62 -28.88
N THR A 639 -5.80 24.57 -28.63
CA THR A 639 -5.91 23.72 -27.44
C THR A 639 -4.94 24.09 -26.33
N ILE A 640 -3.83 24.78 -26.64
CA ILE A 640 -2.72 25.03 -25.72
C ILE A 640 -3.12 25.74 -24.42
N SER A 641 -4.03 26.74 -24.50
CA SER A 641 -4.50 27.45 -23.30
C SER A 641 -5.18 26.51 -22.32
N ARG A 642 -6.00 25.61 -22.82
CA ARG A 642 -6.68 24.61 -22.02
C ARG A 642 -5.69 23.62 -21.42
N THR A 643 -4.85 22.99 -22.25
CA THR A 643 -3.87 22.00 -21.83
C THR A 643 -2.94 22.54 -20.73
N LEU A 644 -2.46 23.80 -20.88
CA LEU A 644 -1.63 24.41 -19.84
C LEU A 644 -2.39 24.66 -18.54
N ILE A 645 -3.66 25.02 -18.59
CA ILE A 645 -4.46 25.28 -17.37
C ILE A 645 -4.75 23.97 -16.64
N THR A 646 -5.15 22.92 -17.34
CA THR A 646 -5.43 21.60 -16.74
C THR A 646 -4.17 21.00 -16.14
N SER A 647 -3.06 21.05 -16.87
CA SER A 647 -1.78 20.55 -16.35
C SER A 647 -1.28 21.38 -15.16
N LEU A 648 -1.47 22.71 -15.19
CA LEU A 648 -1.06 23.59 -14.08
C LEU A 648 -1.88 23.29 -12.81
N THR A 649 -3.19 23.09 -12.92
CA THR A 649 -4.03 22.77 -11.75
C THR A 649 -3.63 21.46 -11.12
N THR A 650 -3.43 20.42 -11.91
CA THR A 650 -2.99 19.10 -11.41
C THR A 650 -1.55 19.17 -10.89
N PHE A 651 -0.66 19.86 -11.59
CA PHE A 651 0.73 20.08 -11.16
C PHE A 651 0.80 20.71 -9.76
N VAL A 652 0.03 21.80 -9.53
CA VAL A 652 0.02 22.50 -8.25
C VAL A 652 -0.45 21.60 -7.12
N VAL A 653 -1.48 20.80 -7.35
CA VAL A 653 -1.99 19.83 -6.34
C VAL A 653 -0.93 18.78 -6.01
N VAL A 654 -0.28 18.22 -7.03
CA VAL A 654 0.78 17.23 -6.83
C VAL A 654 2.03 17.85 -6.23
N LEU A 655 2.32 19.13 -6.53
CA LEU A 655 3.41 19.86 -5.89
C LEU A 655 3.15 20.03 -4.38
N VAL A 656 1.92 20.31 -3.98
CA VAL A 656 1.54 20.35 -2.56
C VAL A 656 1.72 18.99 -1.91
N LEU A 657 1.34 17.89 -2.61
CA LEU A 657 1.59 16.54 -2.14
C LEU A 657 3.09 16.24 -1.99
N PHE A 658 3.91 16.71 -2.93
CA PHE A 658 5.37 16.54 -2.86
C PHE A 658 5.98 17.27 -1.67
N LEU A 659 5.53 18.52 -1.39
CA LEU A 659 6.07 19.35 -0.33
C LEU A 659 5.57 18.97 1.07
N PHE A 660 4.33 18.49 1.19
CA PHE A 660 3.67 18.26 2.47
C PHE A 660 3.25 16.79 2.72
N GLY A 661 3.33 15.92 1.71
CA GLY A 661 2.89 14.52 1.79
C GLY A 661 3.83 13.57 2.55
N GLY A 662 5.00 14.08 2.91
CA GLY A 662 5.98 13.32 3.68
C GLY A 662 6.84 12.35 2.84
N PRO A 663 7.82 11.72 3.50
CA PRO A 663 8.83 10.89 2.84
C PRO A 663 8.24 9.69 2.09
N SER A 664 7.21 9.05 2.68
CA SER A 664 6.56 7.87 2.10
C SER A 664 5.89 8.13 0.75
N LEU A 665 5.51 9.39 0.46
CA LEU A 665 4.87 9.78 -0.80
C LEU A 665 5.79 10.59 -1.72
N SER A 666 7.02 10.87 -1.32
CA SER A 666 7.95 11.75 -2.06
C SER A 666 8.31 11.18 -3.44
N GLY A 667 8.66 9.89 -3.53
CA GLY A 667 8.96 9.22 -4.80
C GLY A 667 7.76 9.20 -5.75
N PHE A 668 6.58 8.84 -5.23
CA PHE A 668 5.32 8.86 -5.98
C PHE A 668 4.99 10.25 -6.55
N SER A 669 5.02 11.27 -5.70
CA SER A 669 4.69 12.65 -6.09
C SER A 669 5.75 13.25 -7.02
N PHE A 670 7.03 12.92 -6.85
CA PHE A 670 8.08 13.29 -7.79
C PHE A 670 7.85 12.69 -9.18
N ALA A 671 7.50 11.39 -9.26
CA ALA A 671 7.14 10.74 -10.52
C ALA A 671 5.99 11.47 -11.22
N LEU A 672 4.92 11.76 -10.47
CA LEU A 672 3.75 12.49 -11.01
C LEU A 672 4.10 13.91 -11.47
N LEU A 673 4.90 14.66 -10.71
CA LEU A 673 5.33 16.02 -11.11
C LEU A 673 6.07 16.01 -12.45
N VAL A 674 7.06 15.12 -12.57
CA VAL A 674 7.80 14.96 -13.83
C VAL A 674 6.85 14.50 -14.92
N GLY A 675 5.99 13.50 -14.64
CA GLY A 675 5.05 12.94 -15.60
C GLY A 675 4.03 13.96 -16.13
N ILE A 676 3.48 14.83 -15.29
CA ILE A 676 2.55 15.89 -15.72
C ILE A 676 3.24 16.89 -16.66
N ILE A 677 4.46 17.32 -16.34
CA ILE A 677 5.21 18.23 -17.19
C ILE A 677 5.51 17.59 -18.54
N VAL A 678 6.02 16.36 -18.50
CA VAL A 678 6.45 15.64 -19.70
C VAL A 678 5.26 15.20 -20.53
N GLY A 679 4.13 14.77 -19.95
CA GLY A 679 2.91 14.40 -20.65
C GLY A 679 2.31 15.58 -21.43
N THR A 680 2.33 16.78 -20.83
CA THR A 680 1.92 18.01 -21.53
C THR A 680 2.88 18.34 -22.68
N TYR A 681 4.16 18.19 -22.47
CA TYR A 681 5.17 18.40 -23.51
C TYR A 681 5.05 17.37 -24.63
N SER A 682 4.90 16.09 -24.31
CA SER A 682 4.92 15.00 -25.28
C SER A 682 3.67 14.97 -26.19
N SER A 683 2.51 15.38 -25.66
CA SER A 683 1.28 15.51 -26.46
C SER A 683 1.45 16.49 -27.63
N ILE A 684 2.21 17.57 -27.42
CA ILE A 684 2.46 18.62 -28.41
C ILE A 684 3.67 18.28 -29.30
N PHE A 685 4.79 17.85 -28.71
CA PHE A 685 6.08 17.76 -29.37
C PHE A 685 6.51 16.32 -29.74
N VAL A 686 5.80 15.29 -29.28
CA VAL A 686 6.04 13.89 -29.64
C VAL A 686 4.82 13.28 -30.34
N ALA A 687 3.67 13.17 -29.67
CA ALA A 687 2.49 12.52 -30.23
C ALA A 687 2.04 13.15 -31.54
N THR A 688 1.91 14.48 -31.53
CA THR A 688 1.38 15.23 -32.70
C THR A 688 2.35 15.22 -33.89
N PRO A 689 3.66 15.47 -33.75
CA PRO A 689 4.59 15.35 -34.87
C PRO A 689 4.70 13.92 -35.42
N VAL A 690 4.72 12.90 -34.57
CA VAL A 690 4.70 11.48 -34.99
C VAL A 690 3.46 11.19 -35.83
N PHE A 691 2.28 11.62 -35.37
CA PHE A 691 1.04 11.52 -36.15
C PHE A 691 1.21 12.15 -37.56
N VAL A 692 1.77 13.38 -37.65
CA VAL A 692 1.96 14.08 -38.95
C VAL A 692 2.93 13.31 -39.84
N ASP A 693 4.02 12.78 -39.29
CA ASP A 693 5.04 12.07 -40.07
C ASP A 693 4.48 10.75 -40.67
N PHE A 694 3.62 10.04 -39.96
CA PHE A 694 2.94 8.85 -40.48
C PHE A 694 1.70 9.16 -41.34
N TYR A 695 1.08 10.30 -41.16
CA TYR A 695 -0.09 10.69 -41.96
C TYR A 695 0.30 11.12 -43.37
N LYS A 696 1.49 11.64 -43.58
CA LYS A 696 2.02 12.09 -44.90
C LYS A 696 2.36 10.95 -45.86
N LYS A 697 2.50 9.76 -45.33
CA LYS A 697 2.75 8.56 -46.12
C LYS A 697 1.44 7.84 -46.43
#